data_6bbac2abae468a566b85be9d2e0f3204
#
_entry.id   6bbac2abae468a566b85be9d2e0f3204
#
_cell.length_a   1.000
_cell.length_b   1.000
_cell.length_c   1.000
_cell.angle_alpha   90.00
_cell.angle_beta   90.00
_cell.angle_gamma   90.00
#
_symmetry.space_group_name_H-M   'P 1'
#
loop_
_entity.id
_entity.type
_entity.pdbx_description
1 polymer ?
#
loop_
_entity_poly.entity_id
_entity_poly.type
_entity_poly.pdbx_seq_one_letter_code
_entity_poly.pdbx_strand_id
1 'polypeptide(L)'
;MLSNFTPDACQREVIEAQGGFHLVLASPGCGKTQILTERIRRAHDVEGVAYADMLCLTFTNRAARGMLERINANIADSGVGDVFVGNVHRFCSKFLFGNGLIAAESSVIDEDDAISILARYMGEDEYSVLGDFKRRREYSVIFHLESMMHQIAMGHPKALRTNTDSINADDVKAMQCICSVRGCAFDAAAMVDIYNNVETYRDLTTADTADYGDYQIIQRLLRKMQLAQQYHQYKKQNNLLDFHDLLLFTYDALNADSAQTEYKRYTWVQVDEVQDLNQLQLAIIKLLTARAYRTVMFLGDEQQAIFSFMGAKLDTLTALKQQSACQLHHLSVNHRSPKYLLDIFNTFAAEELHIDPALLPDAGLQLQAPLLGNELALLYSETYEHEVRDCVQFVDRLRTMFPESTTALIVNANRDAEDISGELTRRGIGHFKVSGSDLFSSPELKLLFAHLAVLNNEFNFLAWARLVKGVGVYETNASARNFVRALFDRAILPSDLLRSAADEAEGQNVAATYLQRFVRSYEEQTIVVFDTETTGLNVFEDDILQIAAVKMRNGVVVPGSEFCVYVETDREIPAMLGDIVNPIIEERKHHTLLSHHAALRMFMEYADGCRLLGHNADYDWHILDHNLRRYAPECDLHESHADYLDSLRLVRLLHPELREHKLKSLLTVLGLEGTNSHLADDDVNATRSVVVHCYGLAKARVEQQLAFLGDARVRQRADILRRNYGEIYRAAIARMYVRDEVSSCFVGALLALASGKSRAETSAPPKAAYAEDKNATDAAAMENRVALVAELQRFYDALVADNMIQPISGLRYVTAYLSKDMIDSTAEPSLYEQLSNHAMEISTLKEADLCGSSSIDERIFVTTIHKAKGLEFDNVIIFDAVDGRMPNFYSRNNPRLLAEDARKFYVALSRARSRLYISQCIRRYDYRNMPHDVFTTPFMRHIAKYFQSNISSTGQ
;
A
#
# COMPACT_ATOMS: atom_id res chain seq x y z
N MET A 1 -29.90 5.14 7.84
CA MET A 1 -30.88 4.12 8.30
C MET A 1 -30.13 3.20 9.25
N LEU A 2 -30.40 3.20 10.55
CA LEU A 2 -29.85 2.25 11.51
C LEU A 2 -30.20 0.84 11.02
N SER A 3 -29.20 -0.03 10.84
CA SER A 3 -29.40 -1.39 10.33
C SER A 3 -30.33 -2.15 11.30
N ASN A 4 -31.40 -2.76 10.79
CA ASN A 4 -32.26 -3.68 11.52
C ASN A 4 -31.56 -5.03 11.82
N PHE A 5 -30.27 -4.99 12.19
CA PHE A 5 -29.50 -6.18 12.54
C PHE A 5 -29.99 -6.72 13.90
N THR A 6 -30.53 -7.92 13.88
CA THR A 6 -30.90 -8.64 15.09
C THR A 6 -29.96 -9.83 15.26
N PRO A 7 -28.97 -9.75 16.18
CA PRO A 7 -28.04 -10.83 16.41
C PRO A 7 -28.76 -12.08 16.95
N ASP A 8 -28.36 -13.25 16.47
CA ASP A 8 -28.71 -14.52 17.09
C ASP A 8 -28.06 -14.70 18.48
N ALA A 9 -28.36 -15.79 19.19
CA ALA A 9 -27.86 -16.01 20.54
C ALA A 9 -26.32 -16.08 20.61
N CYS A 10 -25.69 -16.81 19.66
CA CYS A 10 -24.22 -16.95 19.61
C CYS A 10 -23.54 -15.63 19.20
N GLN A 11 -24.11 -14.91 18.23
CA GLN A 11 -23.62 -13.59 17.82
C GLN A 11 -23.71 -12.60 18.98
N ARG A 12 -24.82 -12.62 19.77
CA ARG A 12 -24.99 -11.74 20.92
C ARG A 12 -23.97 -12.02 22.00
N GLU A 13 -23.70 -13.29 22.31
CA GLU A 13 -22.64 -13.67 23.25
C GLU A 13 -21.27 -13.09 22.84
N VAL A 14 -20.91 -13.19 21.56
CA VAL A 14 -19.66 -12.63 21.04
C VAL A 14 -19.65 -11.11 21.08
N ILE A 15 -20.76 -10.43 20.73
CA ILE A 15 -20.87 -8.98 20.78
C ILE A 15 -20.71 -8.46 22.22
N GLU A 16 -21.24 -9.17 23.20
CA GLU A 16 -21.23 -8.80 24.60
C GLU A 16 -19.97 -9.24 25.37
N ALA A 17 -19.09 -10.03 24.73
CA ALA A 17 -17.85 -10.51 25.36
C ALA A 17 -16.88 -9.37 25.70
N GLN A 18 -16.47 -9.31 26.96
CA GLN A 18 -15.60 -8.26 27.54
C GLN A 18 -14.42 -8.86 28.30
N GLY A 19 -13.30 -8.16 28.27
CA GLY A 19 -12.11 -8.49 29.07
C GLY A 19 -11.43 -9.81 28.67
N GLY A 20 -10.11 -9.82 28.64
CA GLY A 20 -9.32 -11.02 28.33
C GLY A 20 -9.18 -11.33 26.86
N PHE A 21 -8.96 -12.62 26.56
CA PHE A 21 -8.74 -13.12 25.21
C PHE A 21 -9.92 -13.99 24.76
N HIS A 22 -10.41 -13.74 23.57
CA HIS A 22 -11.50 -14.48 22.95
C HIS A 22 -11.07 -15.01 21.58
N LEU A 23 -11.46 -16.23 21.27
CA LEU A 23 -11.33 -16.82 19.94
C LEU A 23 -12.70 -17.23 19.42
N VAL A 24 -13.13 -16.64 18.32
CA VAL A 24 -14.40 -16.94 17.65
C VAL A 24 -14.11 -17.80 16.42
N LEU A 25 -14.62 -19.02 16.43
CA LEU A 25 -14.60 -19.90 15.26
C LEU A 25 -15.91 -19.79 14.52
N ALA A 26 -15.83 -19.47 13.24
CA ALA A 26 -17.01 -19.21 12.43
C ALA A 26 -16.78 -19.58 10.97
N SER A 27 -17.58 -20.48 10.46
CA SER A 27 -17.64 -20.85 9.06
C SER A 27 -18.06 -19.66 8.17
N PRO A 28 -17.86 -19.74 6.83
CA PRO A 28 -18.34 -18.72 5.92
C PRO A 28 -19.84 -18.45 6.10
N GLY A 29 -20.27 -17.20 6.06
CA GLY A 29 -21.69 -16.83 6.13
C GLY A 29 -22.28 -16.67 7.52
N CYS A 30 -21.53 -16.91 8.60
CA CYS A 30 -22.05 -16.75 9.98
C CYS A 30 -22.03 -15.30 10.51
N GLY A 31 -21.77 -14.29 9.65
CA GLY A 31 -21.92 -12.87 10.01
C GLY A 31 -20.72 -12.26 10.75
N LYS A 32 -19.51 -12.83 10.65
CA LYS A 32 -18.28 -12.32 11.31
C LYS A 32 -18.11 -10.81 11.21
N THR A 33 -18.15 -10.25 10.01
CA THR A 33 -17.90 -8.82 9.78
C THR A 33 -18.97 -7.92 10.39
N GLN A 34 -20.23 -8.37 10.46
CA GLN A 34 -21.31 -7.62 11.11
C GLN A 34 -21.11 -7.55 12.62
N ILE A 35 -20.68 -8.68 13.22
CA ILE A 35 -20.36 -8.73 14.66
C ILE A 35 -19.23 -7.75 14.99
N LEU A 36 -18.18 -7.68 14.15
CA LEU A 36 -17.04 -6.78 14.35
C LEU A 36 -17.47 -5.30 14.42
N THR A 37 -18.41 -4.89 13.56
CA THR A 37 -18.94 -3.51 13.56
C THR A 37 -19.76 -3.20 14.81
N GLU A 38 -20.65 -4.13 15.21
CA GLU A 38 -21.49 -3.96 16.40
C GLU A 38 -20.65 -3.93 17.69
N ARG A 39 -19.54 -4.67 17.72
CA ARG A 39 -18.61 -4.65 18.85
C ARG A 39 -17.92 -3.31 19.02
N ILE A 40 -17.50 -2.65 17.94
CA ILE A 40 -16.90 -1.31 17.99
C ILE A 40 -17.89 -0.33 18.62
N ARG A 41 -19.13 -0.30 18.11
CA ARG A 41 -20.19 0.56 18.62
C ARG A 41 -20.44 0.31 20.11
N ARG A 42 -20.60 -0.98 20.50
CA ARG A 42 -20.82 -1.34 21.91
C ARG A 42 -19.65 -0.96 22.82
N ALA A 43 -18.41 -1.20 22.37
CA ALA A 43 -17.22 -0.88 23.16
C ALA A 43 -17.13 0.63 23.46
N HIS A 44 -17.53 1.47 22.50
CA HIS A 44 -17.61 2.92 22.72
C HIS A 44 -18.81 3.31 23.58
N ASP A 45 -20.03 2.95 23.16
CA ASP A 45 -21.28 3.44 23.76
C ASP A 45 -21.54 2.90 25.18
N VAL A 46 -21.12 1.64 25.44
CA VAL A 46 -21.47 0.92 26.67
C VAL A 46 -20.25 0.72 27.58
N GLU A 47 -19.09 0.44 27.01
CA GLU A 47 -17.87 0.13 27.77
C GLU A 47 -16.98 1.38 27.97
N GLY A 48 -17.27 2.48 27.28
CA GLY A 48 -16.54 3.75 27.38
C GLY A 48 -15.13 3.71 26.79
N VAL A 49 -14.85 2.79 25.86
CA VAL A 49 -13.55 2.71 25.21
C VAL A 49 -13.43 3.84 24.18
N ALA A 50 -12.39 4.62 24.25
CA ALA A 50 -12.14 5.65 23.23
C ALA A 50 -11.82 5.01 21.87
N TYR A 51 -12.35 5.58 20.78
CA TYR A 51 -12.08 5.07 19.43
C TYR A 51 -10.58 4.99 19.12
N ALA A 52 -9.81 5.95 19.58
CA ALA A 52 -8.36 5.96 19.43
C ALA A 52 -7.66 4.76 20.11
N ASP A 53 -8.25 4.13 21.12
CA ASP A 53 -7.70 2.95 21.81
C ASP A 53 -8.13 1.62 21.19
N MET A 54 -8.86 1.67 20.08
CA MET A 54 -9.33 0.51 19.33
C MET A 54 -8.42 0.20 18.14
N LEU A 55 -8.08 -1.09 17.99
CA LEU A 55 -7.28 -1.63 16.90
C LEU A 55 -8.03 -2.76 16.21
N CYS A 56 -8.36 -2.57 14.93
CA CYS A 56 -9.03 -3.57 14.10
C CYS A 56 -8.09 -4.01 12.98
N LEU A 57 -7.67 -5.27 13.01
CA LEU A 57 -6.74 -5.84 12.03
C LEU A 57 -7.42 -6.92 11.19
N THR A 58 -7.12 -6.93 9.91
CA THR A 58 -7.54 -7.96 8.95
C THR A 58 -6.35 -8.44 8.14
N PHE A 59 -6.56 -9.48 7.32
CA PHE A 59 -5.48 -10.02 6.49
C PHE A 59 -5.30 -9.23 5.17
N THR A 60 -6.37 -8.66 4.60
CA THR A 60 -6.33 -7.99 3.28
C THR A 60 -6.84 -6.55 3.36
N ASN A 61 -6.37 -5.69 2.44
CA ASN A 61 -6.87 -4.31 2.30
C ASN A 61 -8.37 -4.28 2.03
N ARG A 62 -8.87 -5.21 1.21
CA ARG A 62 -10.28 -5.34 0.89
C ARG A 62 -11.14 -5.63 2.12
N ALA A 63 -10.72 -6.56 2.98
CA ALA A 63 -11.45 -6.86 4.22
C ALA A 63 -11.47 -5.65 5.15
N ALA A 64 -10.35 -4.91 5.23
CA ALA A 64 -10.25 -3.66 5.99
C ALA A 64 -11.25 -2.61 5.48
N ARG A 65 -11.33 -2.44 4.15
CA ARG A 65 -12.28 -1.51 3.56
C ARG A 65 -13.73 -1.91 3.80
N GLY A 66 -14.09 -3.16 3.51
CA GLY A 66 -15.45 -3.64 3.78
C GLY A 66 -15.86 -3.51 5.26
N MET A 67 -14.90 -3.49 6.19
CA MET A 67 -15.12 -3.18 7.59
C MET A 67 -15.33 -1.66 7.78
N LEU A 68 -14.50 -0.81 7.20
CA LEU A 68 -14.62 0.65 7.27
C LEU A 68 -15.96 1.14 6.70
N GLU A 69 -16.36 0.66 5.52
CA GLU A 69 -17.65 1.00 4.89
C GLU A 69 -18.83 0.68 5.80
N ARG A 70 -18.79 -0.48 6.47
CA ARG A 70 -19.85 -0.86 7.42
C ARG A 70 -19.80 -0.05 8.70
N ILE A 71 -18.62 0.28 9.20
CA ILE A 71 -18.44 1.15 10.36
C ILE A 71 -19.06 2.52 10.04
N ASN A 72 -18.69 3.13 8.95
CA ASN A 72 -19.20 4.44 8.53
C ASN A 72 -20.70 4.43 8.22
N ALA A 73 -21.24 3.33 7.69
CA ALA A 73 -22.67 3.20 7.42
C ALA A 73 -23.53 3.00 8.69
N ASN A 74 -22.97 2.44 9.76
CA ASN A 74 -23.71 2.04 10.95
C ASN A 74 -23.42 2.90 12.20
N ILE A 75 -22.32 3.64 12.21
CA ILE A 75 -21.91 4.51 13.33
C ILE A 75 -21.87 5.96 12.81
N ALA A 76 -22.78 6.79 13.35
CA ALA A 76 -22.90 8.18 12.91
C ALA A 76 -21.95 9.15 13.65
N ASP A 77 -21.15 8.66 14.58
CA ASP A 77 -20.21 9.45 15.34
C ASP A 77 -18.96 9.79 14.49
N SER A 78 -18.62 11.07 14.39
CA SER A 78 -17.47 11.54 13.63
C SER A 78 -16.13 11.07 14.23
N GLY A 79 -16.05 10.81 15.52
CA GLY A 79 -14.86 10.29 16.19
C GLY A 79 -14.49 8.86 15.80
N VAL A 80 -15.38 8.11 15.13
CA VAL A 80 -15.11 6.74 14.70
C VAL A 80 -13.92 6.62 13.74
N GLY A 81 -13.56 7.72 13.06
CA GLY A 81 -12.36 7.80 12.22
C GLY A 81 -11.03 7.56 12.96
N ASP A 82 -11.01 7.71 14.29
CA ASP A 82 -9.82 7.44 15.10
C ASP A 82 -9.55 5.94 15.31
N VAL A 83 -10.52 5.06 15.02
CA VAL A 83 -10.30 3.60 15.06
C VAL A 83 -9.31 3.22 13.98
N PHE A 84 -8.21 2.57 14.35
CA PHE A 84 -7.35 2.01 13.31
C PHE A 84 -8.00 0.75 12.70
N VAL A 85 -8.27 0.79 11.41
CA VAL A 85 -8.72 -0.37 10.62
C VAL A 85 -7.76 -0.59 9.46
N GLY A 86 -7.16 -1.79 9.38
CA GLY A 86 -6.18 -2.07 8.32
C GLY A 86 -5.62 -3.49 8.38
N ASN A 87 -4.68 -3.80 7.48
CA ASN A 87 -3.87 -5.01 7.61
C ASN A 87 -2.61 -4.76 8.46
N VAL A 88 -1.93 -5.84 8.87
CA VAL A 88 -0.76 -5.77 9.74
C VAL A 88 0.39 -4.97 9.10
N HIS A 89 0.63 -5.11 7.78
CA HIS A 89 1.71 -4.38 7.10
C HIS A 89 1.44 -2.87 7.05
N ARG A 90 0.18 -2.47 6.79
CA ARG A 90 -0.24 -1.05 6.84
C ARG A 90 -0.04 -0.47 8.24
N PHE A 91 -0.38 -1.25 9.27
CA PHE A 91 -0.12 -0.85 10.66
C PHE A 91 1.38 -0.66 10.91
N CYS A 92 2.20 -1.66 10.56
CA CYS A 92 3.66 -1.60 10.77
C CYS A 92 4.28 -0.41 10.03
N SER A 93 3.88 -0.16 8.79
CA SER A 93 4.34 1.00 8.03
C SER A 93 3.98 2.32 8.73
N LYS A 94 2.69 2.51 9.09
CA LYS A 94 2.25 3.71 9.84
C LYS A 94 2.98 3.86 11.17
N PHE A 95 3.21 2.76 11.88
CA PHE A 95 3.94 2.74 13.15
C PHE A 95 5.40 3.19 12.98
N LEU A 96 6.11 2.62 12.00
CA LEU A 96 7.54 2.90 11.79
C LEU A 96 7.77 4.34 11.30
N PHE A 97 6.99 4.82 10.33
CA PHE A 97 7.09 6.20 9.86
C PHE A 97 6.62 7.20 10.92
N GLY A 98 5.50 6.94 11.56
CA GLY A 98 4.90 7.86 12.54
C GLY A 98 5.73 8.04 13.81
N ASN A 99 6.55 7.05 14.17
CA ASN A 99 7.46 7.14 15.34
C ASN A 99 8.92 7.46 14.94
N GLY A 100 9.21 7.81 13.67
CA GLY A 100 10.56 8.14 13.23
C GLY A 100 11.56 6.98 13.35
N LEU A 101 11.09 5.72 13.33
CA LEU A 101 11.94 4.53 13.47
C LEU A 101 12.71 4.20 12.19
N ILE A 102 12.22 4.71 11.08
CA ILE A 102 12.83 4.62 9.74
C ILE A 102 12.88 6.01 9.12
N ALA A 103 13.79 6.21 8.18
CA ALA A 103 13.92 7.49 7.49
C ALA A 103 12.62 7.85 6.72
N ALA A 104 12.24 9.12 6.75
CA ALA A 104 11.05 9.61 6.04
C ALA A 104 11.14 9.40 4.51
N GLU A 105 12.36 9.30 3.98
CA GLU A 105 12.68 9.02 2.59
C GLU A 105 12.58 7.53 2.20
N SER A 106 12.33 6.65 3.19
CA SER A 106 12.26 5.21 2.93
C SER A 106 11.14 4.86 1.97
N SER A 107 11.42 3.93 1.06
CA SER A 107 10.45 3.40 0.09
C SER A 107 10.24 1.91 0.32
N VAL A 108 8.99 1.48 0.28
CA VAL A 108 8.64 0.04 0.37
C VAL A 108 8.70 -0.57 -1.03
N ILE A 109 9.47 -1.66 -1.17
CA ILE A 109 9.64 -2.41 -2.42
C ILE A 109 8.82 -3.69 -2.41
N ASP A 110 8.35 -4.08 -3.59
CA ASP A 110 7.67 -5.35 -3.80
C ASP A 110 8.65 -6.47 -4.27
N GLU A 111 8.10 -7.66 -4.51
CA GLU A 111 8.90 -8.81 -4.97
C GLU A 111 9.55 -8.55 -6.34
N ASP A 112 8.88 -7.88 -7.25
CA ASP A 112 9.41 -7.60 -8.59
C ASP A 112 10.61 -6.63 -8.50
N ASP A 113 10.53 -5.63 -7.62
CA ASP A 113 11.65 -4.74 -7.33
C ASP A 113 12.85 -5.48 -6.73
N ALA A 114 12.59 -6.39 -5.77
CA ALA A 114 13.63 -7.22 -5.16
C ALA A 114 14.34 -8.10 -6.20
N ILE A 115 13.57 -8.74 -7.09
CA ILE A 115 14.10 -9.55 -8.21
C ILE A 115 14.92 -8.68 -9.15
N SER A 116 14.43 -7.51 -9.54
CA SER A 116 15.14 -6.57 -10.42
C SER A 116 16.47 -6.10 -9.80
N ILE A 117 16.52 -5.90 -8.49
CA ILE A 117 17.76 -5.57 -7.77
C ILE A 117 18.75 -6.73 -7.82
N LEU A 118 18.30 -7.95 -7.55
CA LEU A 118 19.14 -9.15 -7.55
C LEU A 118 19.64 -9.51 -8.96
N ALA A 119 18.81 -9.38 -10.00
CA ALA A 119 19.16 -9.65 -11.38
C ALA A 119 20.42 -8.88 -11.81
N ARG A 120 20.56 -7.63 -11.34
CA ARG A 120 21.78 -6.83 -11.55
C ARG A 120 23.04 -7.51 -11.03
N TYR A 121 23.01 -8.08 -9.82
CA TYR A 121 24.16 -8.75 -9.21
C TYR A 121 24.48 -10.10 -9.85
N MET A 122 23.49 -10.69 -10.52
CA MET A 122 23.63 -11.92 -11.29
C MET A 122 24.09 -11.68 -12.72
N GLY A 123 24.06 -10.42 -13.19
CA GLY A 123 24.38 -10.07 -14.58
C GLY A 123 23.29 -10.54 -15.56
N GLU A 124 22.05 -10.69 -15.09
CA GLU A 124 20.92 -11.19 -15.88
C GLU A 124 19.98 -10.06 -16.27
N ASP A 125 19.25 -10.28 -17.39
CA ASP A 125 18.20 -9.38 -17.81
C ASP A 125 16.98 -9.53 -16.90
N GLU A 126 16.56 -8.45 -16.24
CA GLU A 126 15.48 -8.43 -15.27
C GLU A 126 14.12 -8.88 -15.87
N TYR A 127 13.86 -8.52 -17.14
CA TYR A 127 12.58 -8.86 -17.76
C TYR A 127 12.49 -10.35 -18.08
N SER A 128 13.59 -10.99 -18.48
CA SER A 128 13.61 -12.43 -18.71
C SER A 128 13.43 -13.22 -17.42
N VAL A 129 13.94 -12.69 -16.30
CA VAL A 129 13.75 -13.31 -14.98
C VAL A 129 12.31 -13.13 -14.51
N LEU A 130 11.75 -11.92 -14.60
CA LEU A 130 10.37 -11.63 -14.19
C LEU A 130 9.33 -12.43 -15.00
N GLY A 131 9.63 -12.73 -16.26
CA GLY A 131 8.77 -13.56 -17.13
C GLY A 131 8.83 -15.07 -16.88
N ASP A 132 9.83 -15.57 -16.14
CA ASP A 132 10.04 -17.00 -15.89
C ASP A 132 9.74 -17.37 -14.44
N PHE A 133 8.64 -18.09 -14.20
CA PHE A 133 8.20 -18.51 -12.87
C PHE A 133 9.26 -19.30 -12.08
N LYS A 134 10.04 -20.18 -12.75
CA LYS A 134 11.07 -20.98 -12.09
C LYS A 134 12.21 -20.10 -11.60
N ARG A 135 12.64 -19.16 -12.45
CA ARG A 135 13.69 -18.20 -12.12
C ARG A 135 13.25 -17.25 -11.01
N ARG A 136 12.04 -16.71 -11.08
CA ARG A 136 11.46 -15.90 -9.98
C ARG A 136 11.58 -16.61 -8.64
N ARG A 137 11.23 -17.89 -8.57
CA ARG A 137 11.34 -18.69 -7.34
C ARG A 137 12.77 -18.84 -6.85
N GLU A 138 13.73 -19.00 -7.75
CA GLU A 138 15.16 -19.08 -7.38
C GLU A 138 15.64 -17.76 -6.75
N TYR A 139 15.18 -16.62 -7.27
CA TYR A 139 15.50 -15.30 -6.71
C TYR A 139 14.76 -15.03 -5.39
N SER A 140 13.49 -15.44 -5.29
CA SER A 140 12.73 -15.32 -4.04
C SER A 140 13.44 -15.98 -2.85
N VAL A 141 14.07 -17.12 -3.07
CA VAL A 141 14.85 -17.81 -2.03
C VAL A 141 15.99 -16.96 -1.47
N ILE A 142 16.59 -16.08 -2.30
CA ILE A 142 17.74 -15.25 -1.88
C ILE A 142 17.29 -14.11 -0.95
N PHE A 143 16.26 -13.36 -1.31
CA PHE A 143 15.80 -12.28 -0.42
C PHE A 143 15.05 -12.80 0.82
N HIS A 144 14.40 -13.97 0.72
CA HIS A 144 13.85 -14.65 1.90
C HIS A 144 14.95 -15.16 2.84
N LEU A 145 16.10 -15.58 2.30
CA LEU A 145 17.27 -15.96 3.11
C LEU A 145 17.81 -14.75 3.89
N GLU A 146 17.86 -13.57 3.26
CA GLU A 146 18.30 -12.35 3.93
C GLU A 146 17.45 -12.05 5.16
N SER A 147 16.11 -12.04 5.00
CA SER A 147 15.16 -11.83 6.10
C SER A 147 15.32 -12.87 7.22
N MET A 148 15.48 -14.16 6.88
CA MET A 148 15.67 -15.21 7.87
C MET A 148 16.99 -15.05 8.63
N MET A 149 18.09 -14.71 7.94
CA MET A 149 19.37 -14.48 8.59
C MET A 149 19.35 -13.28 9.53
N HIS A 150 18.62 -12.22 9.18
CA HIS A 150 18.37 -11.10 10.08
C HIS A 150 17.68 -11.56 11.37
N GLN A 151 16.61 -12.34 11.26
CA GLN A 151 15.89 -12.88 12.43
C GLN A 151 16.78 -13.74 13.32
N ILE A 152 17.67 -14.54 12.75
CA ILE A 152 18.62 -15.37 13.51
C ILE A 152 19.65 -14.47 14.22
N ALA A 153 20.19 -13.47 13.53
CA ALA A 153 21.19 -12.55 14.08
C ALA A 153 20.62 -11.71 15.24
N MET A 154 19.35 -11.29 15.15
CA MET A 154 18.62 -10.59 16.21
C MET A 154 18.16 -11.50 17.36
N GLY A 155 18.44 -12.81 17.28
CA GLY A 155 18.08 -13.77 18.33
C GLY A 155 16.58 -14.09 18.41
N HIS A 156 15.82 -13.87 17.34
CA HIS A 156 14.39 -14.18 17.33
C HIS A 156 14.14 -15.66 17.62
N PRO A 157 13.15 -16.00 18.46
CA PRO A 157 12.79 -17.39 18.75
C PRO A 157 12.50 -18.17 17.46
N LYS A 158 12.92 -19.45 17.43
CA LYS A 158 12.71 -20.30 16.24
C LYS A 158 11.26 -20.35 15.77
N ALA A 159 10.29 -20.27 16.70
CA ALA A 159 8.87 -20.28 16.38
C ALA A 159 8.40 -19.05 15.61
N LEU A 160 9.07 -17.91 15.76
CA LEU A 160 8.73 -16.65 15.06
C LEU A 160 9.41 -16.53 13.70
N ARG A 161 10.41 -17.35 13.40
CA ARG A 161 11.17 -17.23 12.16
C ARG A 161 10.31 -17.54 10.94
N THR A 162 10.32 -16.61 10.00
CA THR A 162 9.65 -16.72 8.71
C THR A 162 10.62 -17.23 7.65
N ASN A 163 10.12 -17.64 6.49
CA ASN A 163 10.93 -17.99 5.31
C ASN A 163 11.96 -19.12 5.56
N THR A 164 11.64 -20.05 6.47
CA THR A 164 12.53 -21.19 6.80
C THR A 164 12.81 -22.08 5.58
N ASP A 165 11.94 -22.07 4.57
CA ASP A 165 12.12 -22.83 3.33
C ASP A 165 13.16 -22.21 2.38
N SER A 166 13.69 -21.02 2.71
CA SER A 166 14.81 -20.40 1.99
C SER A 166 16.13 -21.16 2.19
N ILE A 167 16.22 -22.02 3.22
CA ILE A 167 17.31 -22.97 3.43
C ILE A 167 16.79 -24.38 3.17
N ASN A 168 17.36 -25.06 2.19
CA ASN A 168 17.05 -26.45 1.88
C ASN A 168 18.00 -27.45 2.59
N ALA A 169 17.77 -28.75 2.37
CA ALA A 169 18.58 -29.80 2.98
C ALA A 169 20.06 -29.72 2.55
N ASP A 170 20.35 -29.37 1.29
CA ASP A 170 21.72 -29.19 0.80
C ASP A 170 22.40 -27.99 1.48
N ASP A 171 21.67 -26.89 1.71
CA ASP A 171 22.19 -25.72 2.42
C ASP A 171 22.55 -26.07 3.88
N VAL A 172 21.70 -26.84 4.55
CA VAL A 172 21.95 -27.32 5.92
C VAL A 172 23.21 -28.23 5.93
N LYS A 173 23.30 -29.19 5.01
CA LYS A 173 24.45 -30.06 4.86
C LYS A 173 25.73 -29.24 4.59
N ALA A 174 25.66 -28.25 3.71
CA ALA A 174 26.83 -27.39 3.43
C ALA A 174 27.31 -26.63 4.67
N MET A 175 26.38 -26.04 5.48
CA MET A 175 26.74 -25.38 6.73
C MET A 175 27.35 -26.36 7.75
N GLN A 176 26.81 -27.57 7.86
CA GLN A 176 27.39 -28.63 8.71
C GLN A 176 28.78 -29.01 8.26
N CYS A 177 29.03 -29.16 6.96
CA CYS A 177 30.37 -29.42 6.43
C CYS A 177 31.35 -28.29 6.78
N ILE A 178 30.95 -27.02 6.63
CA ILE A 178 31.76 -25.86 7.02
C ILE A 178 32.11 -25.92 8.51
N CYS A 179 31.11 -26.18 9.36
CA CYS A 179 31.33 -26.32 10.80
C CYS A 179 32.27 -27.47 11.15
N SER A 180 32.15 -28.62 10.45
CA SER A 180 33.03 -29.75 10.63
C SER A 180 34.48 -29.43 10.29
N VAL A 181 34.71 -28.77 9.16
CA VAL A 181 36.06 -28.30 8.75
C VAL A 181 36.65 -27.34 9.78
N ARG A 182 35.83 -26.50 10.36
CA ARG A 182 36.22 -25.50 11.37
C ARG A 182 36.30 -26.07 12.79
N GLY A 183 35.81 -27.28 13.05
CA GLY A 183 35.75 -27.88 14.38
C GLY A 183 34.80 -27.20 15.34
N CYS A 184 33.71 -26.58 14.84
CA CYS A 184 32.69 -25.92 15.65
C CYS A 184 31.34 -26.63 15.57
N ALA A 185 30.48 -26.42 16.57
CA ALA A 185 29.12 -26.93 16.56
C ALA A 185 28.25 -26.18 15.53
N PHE A 186 27.31 -26.90 14.90
CA PHE A 186 26.34 -26.30 14.03
C PHE A 186 25.13 -25.79 14.83
N ASP A 187 25.05 -24.48 15.02
CA ASP A 187 23.98 -23.78 15.73
C ASP A 187 23.64 -22.44 15.06
N ALA A 188 22.78 -21.66 15.71
CA ALA A 188 22.38 -20.34 15.20
C ALA A 188 23.57 -19.37 15.09
N ALA A 189 24.50 -19.39 16.02
CA ALA A 189 25.69 -18.54 16.01
C ALA A 189 26.61 -18.90 14.84
N ALA A 190 26.80 -20.16 14.57
CA ALA A 190 27.56 -20.63 13.41
C ALA A 190 26.91 -20.24 12.08
N MET A 191 25.57 -20.29 11.99
CA MET A 191 24.85 -19.85 10.80
C MET A 191 25.09 -18.37 10.53
N VAL A 192 25.01 -17.53 11.56
CA VAL A 192 25.27 -16.08 11.47
C VAL A 192 26.73 -15.79 11.13
N ASP A 193 27.68 -16.54 11.73
CA ASP A 193 29.10 -16.42 11.43
C ASP A 193 29.39 -16.75 9.95
N ILE A 194 28.85 -17.84 9.44
CA ILE A 194 28.99 -18.21 8.01
C ILE A 194 28.41 -17.13 7.11
N TYR A 195 27.22 -16.63 7.45
CA TYR A 195 26.56 -15.57 6.68
C TYR A 195 27.39 -14.28 6.68
N ASN A 196 27.91 -13.84 7.83
CA ASN A 196 28.64 -12.58 7.94
C ASN A 196 30.05 -12.65 7.31
N ASN A 197 30.64 -13.84 7.24
CA ASN A 197 32.02 -14.06 6.80
C ASN A 197 32.11 -14.88 5.50
N VAL A 198 31.14 -14.72 4.58
CA VAL A 198 31.07 -15.49 3.31
C VAL A 198 32.39 -15.53 2.56
N GLU A 199 33.11 -14.40 2.46
CA GLU A 199 34.38 -14.31 1.73
C GLU A 199 35.45 -15.15 2.39
N THR A 200 35.51 -15.24 3.71
CA THR A 200 36.49 -16.11 4.44
C THR A 200 36.28 -17.58 4.12
N TYR A 201 35.00 -17.99 3.93
CA TYR A 201 34.68 -19.41 3.64
C TYR A 201 34.76 -19.72 2.14
N ARG A 202 34.83 -18.71 1.26
CA ARG A 202 34.91 -18.91 -0.18
C ARG A 202 36.21 -19.61 -0.62
N ASP A 203 37.28 -19.43 0.12
CA ASP A 203 38.60 -20.03 -0.17
C ASP A 203 38.71 -21.52 0.23
N LEU A 204 37.61 -22.11 0.73
CA LEU A 204 37.55 -23.56 0.98
C LEU A 204 37.81 -24.33 -0.31
N THR A 205 38.78 -25.22 -0.26
CA THR A 205 39.17 -26.05 -1.38
C THR A 205 38.65 -27.49 -1.22
N THR A 206 38.73 -28.28 -2.30
CA THR A 206 38.37 -29.70 -2.24
C THR A 206 39.23 -30.52 -1.24
N ALA A 207 40.42 -30.02 -0.88
CA ALA A 207 41.28 -30.63 0.15
C ALA A 207 40.73 -30.43 1.58
N ASP A 208 39.93 -29.37 1.79
CA ASP A 208 39.32 -29.03 3.07
C ASP A 208 37.93 -29.70 3.26
N THR A 209 37.39 -30.32 2.22
CA THR A 209 36.06 -30.94 2.23
C THR A 209 36.15 -32.44 2.00
N ALA A 210 35.15 -33.21 2.49
CA ALA A 210 35.14 -34.66 2.44
C ALA A 210 35.08 -35.21 0.99
N ASP A 211 34.34 -34.56 0.13
CA ASP A 211 34.26 -34.92 -1.28
C ASP A 211 33.93 -33.69 -2.18
N TYR A 212 33.99 -33.91 -3.49
CA TYR A 212 33.68 -32.85 -4.47
C TYR A 212 32.21 -32.40 -4.45
N GLY A 213 31.28 -33.30 -4.11
CA GLY A 213 29.86 -32.96 -3.99
C GLY A 213 29.63 -32.00 -2.83
N ASP A 214 30.27 -32.24 -1.69
CA ASP A 214 30.20 -31.33 -0.53
C ASP A 214 30.82 -29.98 -0.84
N TYR A 215 31.93 -29.92 -1.58
CA TYR A 215 32.48 -28.65 -2.07
C TYR A 215 31.47 -27.88 -2.95
N GLN A 216 30.77 -28.53 -3.88
CA GLN A 216 29.80 -27.89 -4.75
C GLN A 216 28.61 -27.31 -3.99
N ILE A 217 28.06 -28.02 -3.00
CA ILE A 217 26.93 -27.46 -2.20
C ILE A 217 27.39 -26.29 -1.34
N ILE A 218 28.62 -26.31 -0.81
CA ILE A 218 29.23 -25.19 -0.08
C ILE A 218 29.31 -23.96 -0.98
N GLN A 219 29.89 -24.08 -2.18
CA GLN A 219 30.03 -22.94 -3.10
C GLN A 219 28.67 -22.36 -3.52
N ARG A 220 27.65 -23.22 -3.73
CA ARG A 220 26.28 -22.76 -4.02
C ARG A 220 25.67 -22.00 -2.84
N LEU A 221 25.81 -22.50 -1.63
CA LEU A 221 25.35 -21.83 -0.42
C LEU A 221 26.03 -20.47 -0.24
N LEU A 222 27.36 -20.42 -0.31
CA LEU A 222 28.12 -19.19 -0.13
C LEU A 222 27.75 -18.14 -1.18
N ARG A 223 27.53 -18.54 -2.44
CA ARG A 223 27.03 -17.64 -3.48
C ARG A 223 25.66 -17.08 -3.15
N LYS A 224 24.74 -17.94 -2.69
CA LYS A 224 23.40 -17.53 -2.26
C LYS A 224 23.44 -16.53 -1.09
N MET A 225 24.28 -16.81 -0.07
CA MET A 225 24.47 -15.90 1.06
C MET A 225 25.10 -14.56 0.65
N GLN A 226 26.05 -14.57 -0.25
CA GLN A 226 26.67 -13.34 -0.78
C GLN A 226 25.64 -12.46 -1.48
N LEU A 227 24.78 -13.04 -2.31
CA LEU A 227 23.71 -12.31 -2.99
C LEU A 227 22.70 -11.72 -1.98
N ALA A 228 22.36 -12.46 -0.93
CA ALA A 228 21.50 -11.97 0.14
C ALA A 228 22.14 -10.79 0.90
N GLN A 229 23.47 -10.82 1.16
CA GLN A 229 24.20 -9.69 1.74
C GLN A 229 24.22 -8.48 0.80
N GLN A 230 24.46 -8.68 -0.49
CA GLN A 230 24.44 -7.60 -1.49
C GLN A 230 23.05 -6.95 -1.57
N TYR A 231 22.00 -7.75 -1.49
CA TYR A 231 20.61 -7.25 -1.44
C TYR A 231 20.36 -6.43 -0.17
N HIS A 232 20.75 -6.94 1.00
CA HIS A 232 20.65 -6.21 2.27
C HIS A 232 21.38 -4.86 2.20
N GLN A 233 22.64 -4.88 1.76
CA GLN A 233 23.45 -3.66 1.62
C GLN A 233 22.82 -2.67 0.66
N TYR A 234 22.25 -3.13 -0.45
CA TYR A 234 21.55 -2.29 -1.41
C TYR A 234 20.30 -1.64 -0.80
N LYS A 235 19.46 -2.40 -0.07
CA LYS A 235 18.31 -1.85 0.66
C LYS A 235 18.76 -0.74 1.61
N LYS A 236 19.76 -1.02 2.45
CA LYS A 236 20.28 -0.06 3.43
C LYS A 236 20.81 1.23 2.80
N GLN A 237 21.60 1.11 1.73
CA GLN A 237 22.18 2.26 1.02
C GLN A 237 21.13 3.16 0.33
N ASN A 238 19.98 2.60 0.00
CA ASN A 238 18.94 3.31 -0.77
C ASN A 238 17.67 3.59 0.04
N ASN A 239 17.70 3.40 1.37
CA ASN A 239 16.54 3.54 2.25
C ASN A 239 15.33 2.74 1.73
N LEU A 240 15.57 1.49 1.30
CA LEU A 240 14.54 0.59 0.81
C LEU A 240 14.18 -0.43 1.88
N LEU A 241 12.90 -0.72 1.99
CA LEU A 241 12.33 -1.71 2.90
C LEU A 241 11.45 -2.66 2.11
N ASP A 242 11.56 -3.94 2.36
CA ASP A 242 10.55 -4.88 1.89
C ASP A 242 9.48 -5.14 2.96
N PHE A 243 8.45 -5.92 2.62
CA PHE A 243 7.36 -6.21 3.56
C PHE A 243 7.82 -6.99 4.80
N HIS A 244 8.92 -7.72 4.72
CA HIS A 244 9.50 -8.42 5.87
C HIS A 244 10.20 -7.45 6.83
N ASP A 245 10.93 -6.46 6.28
CA ASP A 245 11.57 -5.41 7.09
C ASP A 245 10.55 -4.65 7.94
N LEU A 246 9.36 -4.33 7.37
CA LEU A 246 8.29 -3.67 8.12
C LEU A 246 7.87 -4.47 9.36
N LEU A 247 7.71 -5.79 9.21
CA LEU A 247 7.35 -6.67 10.33
C LEU A 247 8.49 -6.77 11.34
N LEU A 248 9.73 -6.99 10.87
CA LEU A 248 10.89 -7.21 11.73
C LEU A 248 11.20 -5.96 12.56
N PHE A 249 11.28 -4.79 11.94
CA PHE A 249 11.59 -3.55 12.64
C PHE A 249 10.49 -3.16 13.63
N THR A 250 9.22 -3.40 13.28
CA THR A 250 8.10 -3.19 14.21
C THR A 250 8.18 -4.14 15.39
N TYR A 251 8.46 -5.43 15.16
CA TYR A 251 8.62 -6.41 16.22
C TYR A 251 9.77 -6.03 17.15
N ASP A 252 10.93 -5.68 16.60
CA ASP A 252 12.13 -5.35 17.37
C ASP A 252 11.91 -4.10 18.24
N ALA A 253 11.30 -3.04 17.69
CA ALA A 253 10.97 -1.82 18.44
C ALA A 253 9.99 -2.11 19.59
N LEU A 254 8.88 -2.81 19.29
CA LEU A 254 7.89 -3.14 20.31
C LEU A 254 8.41 -4.11 21.38
N ASN A 255 9.28 -5.05 21.01
CA ASN A 255 9.88 -6.01 21.92
C ASN A 255 10.94 -5.36 22.84
N ALA A 256 11.67 -4.36 22.32
CA ALA A 256 12.60 -3.54 23.11
C ALA A 256 11.87 -2.71 24.17
N ASP A 257 10.69 -2.15 23.84
CA ASP A 257 9.81 -1.43 24.78
C ASP A 257 9.04 -2.39 25.71
N SER A 258 9.77 -3.16 26.48
CA SER A 258 9.18 -4.16 27.38
C SER A 258 8.34 -3.54 28.51
N ALA A 259 8.59 -2.29 28.87
CA ALA A 259 7.82 -1.54 29.87
C ALA A 259 6.48 -1.01 29.32
N GLN A 260 6.31 -0.98 28.00
CA GLN A 260 5.14 -0.41 27.30
C GLN A 260 4.95 1.10 27.60
N THR A 261 6.03 1.85 27.64
CA THR A 261 6.02 3.28 27.97
C THR A 261 6.39 4.18 26.81
N GLU A 262 7.05 3.64 25.79
CA GLU A 262 7.55 4.41 24.65
C GLU A 262 6.52 4.50 23.52
N TYR A 263 5.85 3.38 23.22
CA TYR A 263 4.91 3.31 22.10
C TYR A 263 3.49 3.05 22.60
N LYS A 264 2.52 3.58 21.84
CA LYS A 264 1.09 3.36 22.11
C LYS A 264 0.73 1.88 22.14
N ARG A 265 -0.09 1.49 23.12
CA ARG A 265 -0.71 0.17 23.23
C ARG A 265 -2.23 0.31 23.21
N TYR A 266 -2.88 -0.71 22.71
CA TYR A 266 -4.32 -0.72 22.54
C TYR A 266 -4.99 -1.57 23.62
N THR A 267 -6.05 -1.03 24.22
CA THR A 267 -6.84 -1.74 25.23
C THR A 267 -7.90 -2.63 24.61
N TRP A 268 -8.32 -2.29 23.39
CA TRP A 268 -9.33 -3.02 22.65
C TRP A 268 -8.82 -3.42 21.25
N VAL A 269 -8.71 -4.73 21.03
CA VAL A 269 -8.10 -5.27 19.81
C VAL A 269 -9.02 -6.34 19.22
N GLN A 270 -9.32 -6.24 17.93
CA GLN A 270 -9.95 -7.33 17.20
C GLN A 270 -9.22 -7.65 15.90
N VAL A 271 -9.12 -8.93 15.59
CA VAL A 271 -8.35 -9.47 14.47
C VAL A 271 -9.20 -10.44 13.68
N ASP A 272 -9.49 -10.14 12.43
CA ASP A 272 -10.20 -11.03 11.52
C ASP A 272 -9.23 -11.90 10.71
N GLU A 273 -9.73 -13.06 10.24
CA GLU A 273 -8.97 -14.04 9.44
C GLU A 273 -7.66 -14.48 10.10
N VAL A 274 -7.67 -14.72 11.42
CA VAL A 274 -6.45 -15.06 12.21
C VAL A 274 -5.73 -16.30 11.70
N GLN A 275 -6.40 -17.23 11.01
CA GLN A 275 -5.82 -18.43 10.40
C GLN A 275 -4.81 -18.11 9.29
N ASP A 276 -4.83 -16.91 8.73
CA ASP A 276 -3.93 -16.49 7.65
C ASP A 276 -2.68 -15.75 8.17
N LEU A 277 -2.63 -15.43 9.46
CA LEU A 277 -1.51 -14.75 10.08
C LEU A 277 -0.34 -15.72 10.34
N ASN A 278 0.87 -15.23 10.13
CA ASN A 278 2.07 -15.94 10.58
C ASN A 278 2.39 -15.64 12.06
N GLN A 279 3.30 -16.41 12.65
CA GLN A 279 3.65 -16.28 14.07
C GLN A 279 4.28 -14.94 14.44
N LEU A 280 5.01 -14.30 13.52
CA LEU A 280 5.62 -12.98 13.74
C LEU A 280 4.53 -11.90 13.80
N GLN A 281 3.57 -11.93 12.88
CA GLN A 281 2.42 -11.01 12.90
C GLN A 281 1.59 -11.17 14.18
N LEU A 282 1.35 -12.40 14.62
CA LEU A 282 0.65 -12.66 15.89
C LEU A 282 1.44 -12.13 17.09
N ALA A 283 2.78 -12.26 17.08
CA ALA A 283 3.64 -11.73 18.14
C ALA A 283 3.58 -10.20 18.19
N ILE A 284 3.60 -9.53 17.03
CA ILE A 284 3.41 -8.06 16.94
C ILE A 284 2.07 -7.65 17.55
N ILE A 285 0.97 -8.33 17.18
CA ILE A 285 -0.37 -8.03 17.71
C ILE A 285 -0.39 -8.17 19.24
N LYS A 286 0.24 -9.22 19.78
CA LYS A 286 0.34 -9.41 21.24
C LYS A 286 1.15 -8.30 21.92
N LEU A 287 2.23 -7.83 21.29
CA LEU A 287 3.03 -6.72 21.80
C LEU A 287 2.28 -5.36 21.74
N LEU A 288 1.41 -5.18 20.75
CA LEU A 288 0.56 -3.98 20.63
C LEU A 288 -0.57 -3.94 21.67
N THR A 289 -0.90 -5.07 22.27
CA THR A 289 -1.99 -5.16 23.23
C THR A 289 -1.51 -4.68 24.61
N ALA A 290 -2.29 -3.80 25.26
CA ALA A 290 -2.04 -3.35 26.63
C ALA A 290 -2.03 -4.52 27.63
N ARG A 291 -1.25 -4.41 28.71
CA ARG A 291 -1.17 -5.48 29.74
C ARG A 291 -2.40 -5.55 30.63
N ALA A 292 -3.01 -4.41 30.91
CA ALA A 292 -4.15 -4.31 31.81
C ALA A 292 -5.40 -3.81 31.08
N TYR A 293 -6.58 -4.16 31.61
CA TYR A 293 -7.89 -3.69 31.13
C TYR A 293 -8.10 -3.88 29.61
N ARG A 294 -7.72 -5.07 29.10
CA ARG A 294 -7.73 -5.36 27.66
C ARG A 294 -8.87 -6.30 27.28
N THR A 295 -9.42 -6.07 26.10
CA THR A 295 -10.28 -7.00 25.37
C THR A 295 -9.63 -7.33 24.04
N VAL A 296 -9.32 -8.59 23.81
CA VAL A 296 -8.70 -9.07 22.57
C VAL A 296 -9.58 -10.16 21.96
N MET A 297 -10.02 -9.94 20.72
CA MET A 297 -10.83 -10.93 20.01
C MET A 297 -10.19 -11.32 18.69
N PHE A 298 -9.97 -12.62 18.54
CA PHE A 298 -9.53 -13.24 17.30
C PHE A 298 -10.71 -13.92 16.63
N LEU A 299 -10.92 -13.67 15.34
CA LEU A 299 -11.92 -14.35 14.54
C LEU A 299 -11.23 -15.17 13.44
N GLY A 300 -11.71 -16.39 13.21
CA GLY A 300 -11.09 -17.23 12.20
C GLY A 300 -11.95 -18.40 11.76
N ASP A 301 -11.49 -19.02 10.67
CA ASP A 301 -12.08 -20.22 10.08
C ASP A 301 -10.97 -21.20 9.68
N GLU A 302 -10.86 -22.32 10.38
CA GLU A 302 -9.87 -23.37 10.09
C GLU A 302 -10.05 -23.98 8.71
N GLN A 303 -11.28 -24.02 8.21
CA GLN A 303 -11.65 -24.61 6.94
C GLN A 303 -11.14 -23.78 5.77
N GLN A 304 -10.83 -22.50 5.99
CA GLN A 304 -10.32 -21.56 5.00
C GLN A 304 -8.82 -21.23 5.11
N ALA A 305 -8.04 -22.00 5.88
CA ALA A 305 -6.60 -21.81 6.01
C ALA A 305 -5.85 -22.34 4.78
N ILE A 306 -5.65 -21.51 3.77
CA ILE A 306 -5.04 -21.89 2.46
C ILE A 306 -3.74 -21.13 2.13
N PHE A 307 -3.23 -20.25 3.01
CA PHE A 307 -2.04 -19.44 2.78
C PHE A 307 -0.78 -19.99 3.49
N SER A 308 -0.64 -21.33 3.58
CA SER A 308 0.52 -21.95 4.22
C SER A 308 1.84 -21.59 3.53
N PHE A 309 1.84 -21.34 2.24
CA PHE A 309 3.00 -20.91 1.45
C PHE A 309 3.47 -19.48 1.81
N MET A 310 2.63 -18.65 2.44
CA MET A 310 2.98 -17.33 2.99
C MET A 310 3.43 -17.40 4.47
N GLY A 311 3.69 -18.61 5.00
CA GLY A 311 4.09 -18.80 6.38
C GLY A 311 2.95 -18.87 7.39
N ALA A 312 1.69 -18.80 6.96
CA ALA A 312 0.53 -19.09 7.80
C ALA A 312 0.54 -20.58 8.19
N LYS A 313 0.39 -20.87 9.47
CA LYS A 313 0.37 -22.25 9.96
C LYS A 313 -0.92 -22.47 10.76
N LEU A 314 -1.60 -23.59 10.52
CA LEU A 314 -2.69 -24.07 11.38
C LEU A 314 -2.29 -24.12 12.86
N ASP A 315 -0.98 -24.28 13.12
CA ASP A 315 -0.40 -24.23 14.48
C ASP A 315 -0.72 -22.91 15.21
N THR A 316 -0.97 -21.79 14.46
CA THR A 316 -1.37 -20.50 15.04
C THR A 316 -2.72 -20.58 15.74
N LEU A 317 -3.74 -21.12 15.07
CA LEU A 317 -5.05 -21.35 15.67
C LEU A 317 -5.01 -22.39 16.79
N THR A 318 -4.27 -23.47 16.57
CA THR A 318 -4.06 -24.51 17.59
C THR A 318 -3.41 -23.94 18.85
N ALA A 319 -2.40 -23.08 18.69
CA ALA A 319 -1.77 -22.41 19.82
C ALA A 319 -2.70 -21.45 20.57
N LEU A 320 -3.56 -20.74 19.85
CA LEU A 320 -4.60 -19.87 20.47
C LEU A 320 -5.64 -20.70 21.22
N LYS A 321 -6.12 -21.81 20.65
CA LYS A 321 -7.07 -22.73 21.32
C LYS A 321 -6.50 -23.33 22.61
N GLN A 322 -5.21 -23.63 22.64
CA GLN A 322 -4.53 -24.22 23.80
C GLN A 322 -4.17 -23.20 24.87
N GLN A 323 -4.31 -21.91 24.60
CA GLN A 323 -4.03 -20.87 25.57
C GLN A 323 -5.12 -20.88 26.66
N SER A 324 -4.78 -21.28 27.88
CA SER A 324 -5.71 -21.48 29.00
C SER A 324 -6.55 -20.25 29.38
N ALA A 325 -6.11 -19.06 28.99
CA ALA A 325 -6.83 -17.81 29.25
C ALA A 325 -7.72 -17.36 28.07
N CYS A 326 -7.80 -18.14 26.98
CA CYS A 326 -8.60 -17.79 25.80
C CYS A 326 -10.00 -18.43 25.91
N GLN A 327 -11.04 -17.59 25.85
CA GLN A 327 -12.43 -18.04 25.78
C GLN A 327 -12.77 -18.39 24.34
N LEU A 328 -13.32 -19.60 24.13
CA LEU A 328 -13.68 -20.09 22.81
C LEU A 328 -15.16 -19.92 22.55
N HIS A 329 -15.51 -19.30 21.42
CA HIS A 329 -16.87 -19.10 20.95
C HIS A 329 -17.07 -19.75 19.59
N HIS A 330 -18.27 -20.23 19.30
CA HIS A 330 -18.65 -20.81 18.02
C HIS A 330 -19.90 -20.11 17.47
N LEU A 331 -19.85 -19.67 16.20
CA LEU A 331 -21.03 -19.19 15.50
C LEU A 331 -21.70 -20.35 14.78
N SER A 332 -22.91 -20.73 15.21
CA SER A 332 -23.60 -21.93 14.79
C SER A 332 -24.70 -21.70 13.73
N VAL A 333 -24.89 -20.44 13.26
CA VAL A 333 -25.95 -20.13 12.29
C VAL A 333 -25.32 -19.46 11.05
N ASN A 334 -25.59 -20.04 9.88
CA ASN A 334 -25.23 -19.46 8.59
C ASN A 334 -26.38 -18.57 8.08
N HIS A 335 -26.10 -17.29 7.88
CA HIS A 335 -27.05 -16.27 7.41
C HIS A 335 -26.91 -15.96 5.90
N ARG A 336 -26.08 -16.71 5.18
CA ARG A 336 -25.75 -16.46 3.76
C ARG A 336 -26.30 -17.52 2.81
N SER A 337 -25.99 -18.78 3.10
CA SER A 337 -26.14 -19.87 2.14
C SER A 337 -27.47 -20.61 2.35
N PRO A 338 -28.24 -20.87 1.27
CA PRO A 338 -29.41 -21.73 1.34
C PRO A 338 -29.03 -23.13 1.87
N LYS A 339 -30.01 -23.80 2.49
CA LYS A 339 -29.76 -25.09 3.12
C LYS A 339 -29.13 -26.11 2.17
N TYR A 340 -29.57 -26.20 0.93
CA TYR A 340 -29.04 -27.13 -0.05
C TYR A 340 -27.55 -26.93 -0.39
N LEU A 341 -27.04 -25.67 -0.37
CA LEU A 341 -25.63 -25.39 -0.50
C LEU A 341 -24.87 -25.70 0.80
N LEU A 342 -25.44 -25.31 1.93
CA LEU A 342 -24.82 -25.52 3.22
C LEU A 342 -24.70 -27.03 3.53
N ASP A 343 -25.65 -27.87 3.14
CA ASP A 343 -25.57 -29.32 3.26
C ASP A 343 -24.35 -29.89 2.50
N ILE A 344 -24.01 -29.33 1.32
CA ILE A 344 -22.79 -29.69 0.56
C ILE A 344 -21.55 -29.27 1.34
N PHE A 345 -21.51 -28.02 1.83
CA PHE A 345 -20.35 -27.46 2.52
C PHE A 345 -20.09 -28.23 3.82
N ASN A 346 -21.14 -28.51 4.59
CA ASN A 346 -21.06 -29.25 5.85
C ASN A 346 -20.66 -30.71 5.62
N THR A 347 -21.23 -31.39 4.60
CA THR A 347 -20.85 -32.75 4.25
C THR A 347 -19.36 -32.82 3.86
N PHE A 348 -18.90 -31.87 3.04
CA PHE A 348 -17.48 -31.81 2.67
C PHE A 348 -16.58 -31.52 3.85
N ALA A 349 -16.96 -30.58 4.72
CA ALA A 349 -16.19 -30.24 5.92
C ALA A 349 -16.07 -31.43 6.90
N ALA A 350 -17.15 -32.17 7.10
CA ALA A 350 -17.16 -33.34 7.97
C ALA A 350 -16.28 -34.48 7.40
N GLU A 351 -16.48 -34.84 6.13
CA GLU A 351 -15.88 -36.03 5.50
C GLU A 351 -14.44 -35.81 5.01
N GLU A 352 -14.12 -34.65 4.43
CA GLU A 352 -12.82 -34.39 3.82
C GLU A 352 -11.88 -33.52 4.68
N LEU A 353 -12.47 -32.61 5.51
CA LEU A 353 -11.70 -31.77 6.44
C LEU A 353 -11.72 -32.31 7.88
N HIS A 354 -12.49 -33.38 8.14
CA HIS A 354 -12.61 -34.04 9.43
C HIS A 354 -13.04 -33.09 10.56
N ILE A 355 -13.94 -32.16 10.25
CA ILE A 355 -14.52 -31.24 11.23
C ILE A 355 -15.65 -31.96 11.95
N ASP A 356 -15.72 -31.82 13.28
CA ASP A 356 -16.80 -32.38 14.07
C ASP A 356 -18.15 -31.82 13.57
N PRO A 357 -19.11 -32.65 13.16
CA PRO A 357 -20.44 -32.21 12.73
C PRO A 357 -21.15 -31.29 13.72
N ALA A 358 -20.90 -31.42 15.00
CA ALA A 358 -21.49 -30.57 16.05
C ALA A 358 -20.97 -29.10 15.99
N LEU A 359 -19.88 -28.84 15.30
CA LEU A 359 -19.30 -27.50 15.13
C LEU A 359 -19.71 -26.85 13.80
N LEU A 360 -20.42 -27.57 12.94
CA LEU A 360 -20.84 -27.06 11.64
C LEU A 360 -22.14 -26.23 11.78
N PRO A 361 -22.29 -25.14 11.01
CA PRO A 361 -23.42 -24.24 11.17
C PRO A 361 -24.69 -24.78 10.54
N ASP A 362 -25.82 -24.44 11.13
CA ASP A 362 -27.17 -24.64 10.57
C ASP A 362 -27.56 -23.47 9.66
N ALA A 363 -28.43 -23.73 8.68
CA ALA A 363 -29.00 -22.66 7.85
C ALA A 363 -29.97 -21.80 8.66
N GLY A 364 -29.85 -20.47 8.56
CA GLY A 364 -30.84 -19.56 9.13
C GLY A 364 -32.25 -19.85 8.61
N LEU A 365 -33.26 -19.55 9.40
CA LEU A 365 -34.65 -19.90 9.10
C LEU A 365 -35.11 -19.39 7.73
N GLN A 366 -34.77 -18.20 7.36
CA GLN A 366 -35.10 -17.58 6.06
C GLN A 366 -34.42 -18.23 4.86
N LEU A 367 -33.40 -19.05 5.08
CA LEU A 367 -32.59 -19.70 4.04
C LEU A 367 -32.88 -21.22 3.92
N GLN A 368 -33.92 -21.71 4.56
CA GLN A 368 -34.31 -23.12 4.47
C GLN A 368 -35.17 -23.44 3.23
N ALA A 369 -35.12 -22.57 2.23
CA ALA A 369 -35.85 -22.78 0.98
C ALA A 369 -35.41 -24.08 0.28
N PRO A 370 -36.34 -24.83 -0.33
CA PRO A 370 -36.02 -26.03 -1.06
C PRO A 370 -35.29 -25.68 -2.36
N LEU A 371 -34.55 -26.68 -2.91
CA LEU A 371 -33.98 -26.65 -4.25
C LEU A 371 -35.12 -26.57 -5.29
N LEU A 372 -35.06 -25.58 -6.19
CA LEU A 372 -36.07 -25.36 -7.23
C LEU A 372 -35.76 -26.11 -8.53
N GLY A 373 -34.51 -26.50 -8.75
CA GLY A 373 -34.00 -27.23 -9.92
C GLY A 373 -32.90 -26.42 -10.62
N ASN A 374 -31.94 -27.11 -11.19
CA ASN A 374 -30.79 -26.55 -11.93
C ASN A 374 -29.81 -25.67 -11.13
N GLU A 375 -29.93 -25.63 -9.79
CA GLU A 375 -28.99 -24.88 -8.93
C GLU A 375 -27.69 -25.66 -8.71
N LEU A 376 -27.71 -26.98 -8.85
CA LEU A 376 -26.57 -27.86 -8.61
C LEU A 376 -26.41 -28.84 -9.78
N ALA A 377 -25.31 -28.70 -10.54
CA ALA A 377 -25.10 -29.60 -11.67
C ALA A 377 -23.63 -29.92 -11.89
N LEU A 378 -23.37 -31.10 -12.47
CA LEU A 378 -22.07 -31.49 -13.01
C LEU A 378 -22.09 -31.26 -14.52
N LEU A 379 -21.04 -30.59 -15.00
CA LEU A 379 -20.82 -30.27 -16.40
C LEU A 379 -19.70 -31.17 -16.95
N TYR A 380 -20.00 -31.94 -17.99
CA TYR A 380 -19.05 -32.88 -18.58
C TYR A 380 -18.73 -32.46 -20.02
N SER A 381 -17.46 -32.41 -20.35
CA SER A 381 -16.96 -32.13 -21.71
C SER A 381 -15.99 -33.21 -22.15
N GLU A 382 -15.84 -33.41 -23.48
CA GLU A 382 -14.99 -34.47 -24.02
C GLU A 382 -13.50 -34.21 -23.72
N THR A 383 -13.02 -33.00 -24.02
CA THR A 383 -11.63 -32.58 -23.81
C THR A 383 -11.56 -31.26 -23.03
N TYR A 384 -10.37 -30.87 -22.61
CA TYR A 384 -10.11 -29.59 -21.93
C TYR A 384 -10.57 -28.39 -22.79
N GLU A 385 -10.27 -28.38 -24.09
CA GLU A 385 -10.66 -27.30 -24.98
C GLU A 385 -12.19 -27.23 -25.19
N HIS A 386 -12.87 -28.39 -25.15
CA HIS A 386 -14.33 -28.44 -25.13
C HIS A 386 -14.87 -27.89 -23.79
N GLU A 387 -14.24 -28.26 -22.69
CA GLU A 387 -14.63 -27.77 -21.33
C GLU A 387 -14.58 -26.25 -21.27
N VAL A 388 -13.50 -25.61 -21.75
CA VAL A 388 -13.39 -24.14 -21.82
C VAL A 388 -14.56 -23.55 -22.63
N ARG A 389 -14.86 -24.09 -23.82
CA ARG A 389 -15.95 -23.59 -24.67
C ARG A 389 -17.32 -23.80 -24.09
N ASP A 390 -17.56 -24.98 -23.51
CA ASP A 390 -18.85 -25.36 -22.93
C ASP A 390 -19.15 -24.56 -21.65
N CYS A 391 -18.14 -24.34 -20.79
CA CYS A 391 -18.26 -23.49 -19.59
C CYS A 391 -18.57 -22.04 -19.97
N VAL A 392 -17.90 -21.48 -20.98
CA VAL A 392 -18.18 -20.11 -21.43
C VAL A 392 -19.58 -20.01 -22.06
N GLN A 393 -20.01 -21.01 -22.83
CA GLN A 393 -21.39 -21.06 -23.34
C GLN A 393 -22.42 -21.19 -22.20
N PHE A 394 -22.08 -21.92 -21.16
CA PHE A 394 -22.95 -22.05 -19.99
C PHE A 394 -23.04 -20.72 -19.20
N VAL A 395 -21.93 -20.00 -19.04
CA VAL A 395 -21.90 -18.66 -18.46
C VAL A 395 -22.78 -17.70 -19.25
N ASP A 396 -22.75 -17.73 -20.57
CA ASP A 396 -23.58 -16.86 -21.40
C ASP A 396 -25.08 -17.16 -21.24
N ARG A 397 -25.43 -18.43 -21.05
CA ARG A 397 -26.80 -18.82 -20.69
C ARG A 397 -27.20 -18.33 -19.30
N LEU A 398 -26.31 -18.47 -18.30
CA LEU A 398 -26.57 -17.97 -16.96
C LEU A 398 -26.77 -16.45 -16.95
N ARG A 399 -25.95 -15.71 -17.69
CA ARG A 399 -26.08 -14.26 -17.87
C ARG A 399 -27.43 -13.87 -18.48
N THR A 400 -27.91 -14.63 -19.45
CA THR A 400 -29.22 -14.39 -20.09
C THR A 400 -30.39 -14.72 -19.16
N MET A 401 -30.28 -15.79 -18.37
CA MET A 401 -31.33 -16.21 -17.45
C MET A 401 -31.38 -15.36 -16.16
N PHE A 402 -30.22 -14.89 -15.71
CA PHE A 402 -30.04 -14.16 -14.45
C PHE A 402 -29.16 -12.93 -14.65
N PRO A 403 -29.63 -11.90 -15.36
CA PRO A 403 -28.79 -10.77 -15.77
C PRO A 403 -28.20 -9.97 -14.59
N GLU A 404 -28.90 -9.94 -13.45
CA GLU A 404 -28.43 -9.23 -12.25
C GLU A 404 -27.49 -10.06 -11.37
N SER A 405 -27.34 -11.36 -11.64
CA SER A 405 -26.53 -12.26 -10.83
C SER A 405 -25.07 -12.23 -11.24
N THR A 406 -24.19 -12.24 -10.26
CA THR A 406 -22.76 -12.41 -10.44
C THR A 406 -22.41 -13.88 -10.73
N THR A 407 -21.52 -14.14 -11.67
CA THR A 407 -21.06 -15.48 -12.04
C THR A 407 -19.54 -15.56 -11.99
N ALA A 408 -18.99 -16.52 -11.23
CA ALA A 408 -17.55 -16.76 -11.18
C ALA A 408 -17.16 -18.11 -11.77
N LEU A 409 -16.14 -18.10 -12.64
CA LEU A 409 -15.38 -19.29 -12.98
C LEU A 409 -14.14 -19.35 -12.08
N ILE A 410 -14.13 -20.31 -11.17
CA ILE A 410 -13.03 -20.50 -10.22
C ILE A 410 -12.11 -21.60 -10.75
N VAL A 411 -10.85 -21.25 -10.97
CA VAL A 411 -9.84 -22.12 -11.58
C VAL A 411 -8.70 -22.44 -10.61
N ASN A 412 -7.98 -23.51 -10.89
CA ASN A 412 -6.84 -23.93 -10.07
C ASN A 412 -5.52 -23.23 -10.47
N ALA A 413 -5.35 -22.86 -11.73
CA ALA A 413 -4.13 -22.26 -12.24
C ALA A 413 -4.39 -21.01 -13.10
N ASN A 414 -3.40 -20.11 -13.16
CA ASN A 414 -3.47 -18.89 -13.96
C ASN A 414 -3.67 -19.17 -15.45
N ARG A 415 -3.07 -20.27 -15.98
CA ARG A 415 -3.24 -20.66 -17.37
C ARG A 415 -4.71 -20.96 -17.70
N ASP A 416 -5.42 -21.65 -16.83
CA ASP A 416 -6.85 -21.96 -17.05
C ASP A 416 -7.67 -20.65 -17.11
N ALA A 417 -7.31 -19.66 -16.27
CA ALA A 417 -7.95 -18.35 -16.32
C ALA A 417 -7.67 -17.60 -17.64
N GLU A 418 -6.45 -17.71 -18.18
CA GLU A 418 -6.10 -17.12 -19.50
C GLU A 418 -6.92 -17.76 -20.61
N ASP A 419 -7.01 -19.09 -20.65
CA ASP A 419 -7.74 -19.84 -21.66
C ASP A 419 -9.25 -19.48 -21.65
N ILE A 420 -9.86 -19.42 -20.45
CA ILE A 420 -11.26 -19.02 -20.28
C ILE A 420 -11.47 -17.55 -20.66
N SER A 421 -10.61 -16.66 -20.19
CA SER A 421 -10.70 -15.22 -20.47
C SER A 421 -10.55 -14.95 -21.97
N GLY A 422 -9.65 -15.66 -22.65
CA GLY A 422 -9.49 -15.61 -24.12
C GLY A 422 -10.75 -16.02 -24.83
N GLU A 423 -11.43 -17.09 -24.40
CA GLU A 423 -12.68 -17.54 -24.99
C GLU A 423 -13.85 -16.59 -24.75
N LEU A 424 -13.95 -16.00 -23.54
CA LEU A 424 -14.94 -14.96 -23.21
C LEU A 424 -14.75 -13.73 -24.10
N THR A 425 -13.51 -13.25 -24.24
CA THR A 425 -13.15 -12.12 -25.11
C THR A 425 -13.50 -12.41 -26.58
N ARG A 426 -13.18 -13.61 -27.07
CA ARG A 426 -13.48 -14.03 -28.44
C ARG A 426 -14.98 -14.02 -28.76
N ARG A 427 -15.81 -14.26 -27.74
CA ARG A 427 -17.29 -14.18 -27.85
C ARG A 427 -17.87 -12.78 -27.54
N GLY A 428 -17.03 -11.79 -27.25
CA GLY A 428 -17.49 -10.44 -26.91
C GLY A 428 -18.22 -10.36 -25.57
N ILE A 429 -17.92 -11.27 -24.63
CA ILE A 429 -18.53 -11.31 -23.30
C ILE A 429 -17.64 -10.53 -22.34
N GLY A 430 -18.17 -9.41 -21.80
CA GLY A 430 -17.51 -8.60 -20.77
C GLY A 430 -17.30 -9.42 -19.49
N HIS A 431 -16.07 -9.40 -18.98
CA HIS A 431 -15.71 -10.11 -17.75
C HIS A 431 -14.53 -9.44 -17.08
N PHE A 432 -14.41 -9.65 -15.75
CA PHE A 432 -13.28 -9.20 -14.96
C PHE A 432 -12.42 -10.43 -14.59
N LYS A 433 -11.13 -10.39 -14.93
CA LYS A 433 -10.18 -11.47 -14.64
C LYS A 433 -9.29 -11.11 -13.47
N VAL A 434 -9.23 -11.96 -12.44
CA VAL A 434 -8.37 -11.83 -11.26
C VAL A 434 -7.42 -13.02 -11.21
N SER A 435 -6.42 -13.00 -12.09
CA SER A 435 -5.43 -14.10 -12.18
C SER A 435 -4.17 -13.65 -12.94
N GLY A 436 -3.09 -14.38 -12.80
CA GLY A 436 -1.84 -14.08 -13.49
C GLY A 436 -1.10 -12.88 -12.89
N SER A 437 -0.46 -12.08 -13.75
CA SER A 437 0.18 -10.83 -13.34
C SER A 437 -0.88 -9.81 -12.90
N ASP A 438 -0.67 -9.26 -11.72
CA ASP A 438 -1.55 -8.24 -11.15
C ASP A 438 -1.47 -6.95 -11.97
N LEU A 439 -2.62 -6.29 -12.24
CA LEU A 439 -2.69 -5.03 -12.97
C LEU A 439 -1.77 -3.97 -12.34
N PHE A 440 -1.73 -3.90 -11.01
CA PHE A 440 -0.90 -2.95 -10.26
C PHE A 440 0.60 -3.29 -10.31
N SER A 441 0.96 -4.48 -10.75
CA SER A 441 2.37 -4.88 -11.01
C SER A 441 2.83 -4.51 -12.42
N SER A 442 1.96 -4.02 -13.29
CA SER A 442 2.36 -3.60 -14.64
C SER A 442 3.32 -2.42 -14.61
N PRO A 443 4.38 -2.41 -15.44
CA PRO A 443 5.33 -1.30 -15.50
C PRO A 443 4.68 0.05 -15.77
N GLU A 444 3.63 0.06 -16.60
CA GLU A 444 2.89 1.25 -17.00
C GLU A 444 2.14 1.84 -15.80
N LEU A 445 1.42 1.02 -15.04
CA LEU A 445 0.68 1.51 -13.89
C LEU A 445 1.63 1.91 -12.74
N LYS A 446 2.73 1.14 -12.53
CA LYS A 446 3.79 1.54 -11.60
C LYS A 446 4.42 2.89 -11.98
N LEU A 447 4.51 3.22 -13.27
CA LEU A 447 4.97 4.53 -13.73
C LEU A 447 3.98 5.65 -13.38
N LEU A 448 2.67 5.41 -13.58
CA LEU A 448 1.63 6.38 -13.22
C LEU A 448 1.65 6.65 -11.70
N PHE A 449 1.77 5.61 -10.89
CA PHE A 449 1.85 5.78 -9.44
C PHE A 449 3.18 6.38 -8.97
N ALA A 450 4.28 6.19 -9.71
CA ALA A 450 5.53 6.86 -9.43
C ALA A 450 5.41 8.38 -9.61
N HIS A 451 4.62 8.87 -10.57
CA HIS A 451 4.31 10.29 -10.72
C HIS A 451 3.61 10.83 -9.45
N LEU A 452 2.56 10.18 -9.00
CA LEU A 452 1.86 10.57 -7.77
C LEU A 452 2.78 10.52 -6.53
N ALA A 453 3.63 9.50 -6.45
CA ALA A 453 4.56 9.32 -5.34
C ALA A 453 5.63 10.42 -5.25
N VAL A 454 6.14 10.93 -6.38
CA VAL A 454 7.11 12.04 -6.34
C VAL A 454 6.44 13.39 -6.10
N LEU A 455 5.16 13.56 -6.44
CA LEU A 455 4.38 14.73 -6.06
C LEU A 455 4.18 14.77 -4.54
N ASN A 456 3.90 13.61 -3.93
CA ASN A 456 3.73 13.50 -2.48
C ASN A 456 5.05 13.60 -1.71
N ASN A 457 6.13 13.03 -2.24
CA ASN A 457 7.45 13.04 -1.61
C ASN A 457 8.57 13.06 -2.67
N GLU A 458 9.16 14.23 -2.89
CA GLU A 458 10.24 14.41 -3.87
C GLU A 458 11.55 13.67 -3.53
N PHE A 459 11.69 13.15 -2.30
CA PHE A 459 12.82 12.32 -1.88
C PHE A 459 12.60 10.83 -2.17
N ASN A 460 11.51 10.43 -2.79
CA ASN A 460 11.22 9.03 -3.10
C ASN A 460 12.14 8.50 -4.22
N PHE A 461 13.23 7.85 -3.80
CA PHE A 461 14.27 7.30 -4.68
C PHE A 461 13.71 6.36 -5.75
N LEU A 462 12.84 5.42 -5.33
CA LEU A 462 12.32 4.39 -6.23
C LEU A 462 11.36 4.98 -7.27
N ALA A 463 10.50 5.90 -6.85
CA ALA A 463 9.57 6.57 -7.74
C ALA A 463 10.32 7.37 -8.82
N TRP A 464 11.36 8.11 -8.43
CA TRP A 464 12.23 8.80 -9.40
C TRP A 464 12.94 7.85 -10.35
N ALA A 465 13.44 6.71 -9.86
CA ALA A 465 14.09 5.73 -10.74
C ALA A 465 13.11 5.16 -11.77
N ARG A 466 11.87 4.88 -11.36
CA ARG A 466 10.79 4.43 -12.27
C ARG A 466 10.44 5.50 -13.30
N LEU A 467 10.30 6.77 -12.89
CA LEU A 467 10.07 7.88 -13.79
C LEU A 467 11.21 8.07 -14.80
N VAL A 468 12.45 8.15 -14.32
CA VAL A 468 13.64 8.32 -15.17
C VAL A 468 13.72 7.23 -16.24
N LYS A 469 13.37 5.98 -15.90
CA LYS A 469 13.29 4.90 -16.88
C LYS A 469 12.04 5.05 -17.77
N GLY A 470 10.86 5.28 -17.17
CA GLY A 470 9.57 5.29 -17.86
C GLY A 470 9.43 6.41 -18.89
N VAL A 471 10.03 7.58 -18.62
CA VAL A 471 10.05 8.71 -19.58
C VAL A 471 11.26 8.66 -20.54
N GLY A 472 11.92 7.50 -20.66
CA GLY A 472 12.93 7.24 -21.70
C GLY A 472 14.31 7.87 -21.49
N VAL A 473 14.67 8.28 -20.27
CA VAL A 473 16.03 8.76 -19.98
C VAL A 473 17.03 7.59 -20.02
N TYR A 474 16.61 6.43 -19.52
CA TYR A 474 17.38 5.18 -19.56
C TYR A 474 16.49 4.00 -19.96
N GLU A 475 17.08 2.97 -20.57
CA GLU A 475 16.37 1.77 -21.01
C GLU A 475 16.15 0.76 -19.88
N THR A 476 17.06 0.72 -18.87
CA THR A 476 17.02 -0.28 -17.80
C THR A 476 16.78 0.35 -16.43
N ASN A 477 16.07 -0.35 -15.53
CA ASN A 477 15.88 0.08 -14.15
C ASN A 477 17.21 0.24 -13.41
N ALA A 478 18.20 -0.62 -13.67
CA ALA A 478 19.53 -0.53 -13.06
C ALA A 478 20.25 0.79 -13.40
N SER A 479 20.24 1.23 -14.66
CA SER A 479 20.83 2.48 -15.09
C SER A 479 20.09 3.70 -14.52
N ALA A 480 18.76 3.65 -14.50
CA ALA A 480 17.93 4.70 -13.90
C ALA A 480 18.20 4.84 -12.40
N ARG A 481 18.23 3.72 -11.65
CA ARG A 481 18.57 3.72 -10.22
C ARG A 481 19.97 4.27 -9.96
N ASN A 482 20.95 3.89 -10.77
CA ASN A 482 22.31 4.42 -10.62
C ASN A 482 22.38 5.93 -10.84
N PHE A 483 21.66 6.45 -11.81
CA PHE A 483 21.61 7.88 -12.10
C PHE A 483 20.94 8.65 -10.95
N VAL A 484 19.78 8.20 -10.48
CA VAL A 484 19.08 8.83 -9.35
C VAL A 484 19.96 8.76 -8.09
N ARG A 485 20.66 7.63 -7.83
CA ARG A 485 21.59 7.52 -6.71
C ARG A 485 22.74 8.53 -6.84
N ALA A 486 23.32 8.67 -8.02
CA ALA A 486 24.41 9.62 -8.26
C ALA A 486 23.99 11.08 -8.04
N LEU A 487 22.71 11.41 -8.28
CA LEU A 487 22.12 12.71 -7.94
C LEU A 487 21.98 12.86 -6.42
N PHE A 488 21.34 11.90 -5.74
CA PHE A 488 21.11 11.95 -4.29
C PHE A 488 22.40 12.00 -3.48
N ASP A 489 23.44 11.24 -3.87
CA ASP A 489 24.76 11.27 -3.24
C ASP A 489 25.42 12.67 -3.28
N ARG A 490 24.96 13.53 -4.17
CA ARG A 490 25.42 14.93 -4.34
C ARG A 490 24.41 15.95 -3.87
N ALA A 491 23.39 15.50 -3.12
CA ALA A 491 22.30 16.35 -2.65
C ALA A 491 21.60 17.11 -3.81
N ILE A 492 21.39 16.42 -4.93
CA ILE A 492 20.59 16.88 -6.07
C ILE A 492 19.33 16.04 -6.13
N LEU A 493 18.18 16.67 -6.19
CA LEU A 493 16.92 15.97 -6.49
C LEU A 493 16.68 15.98 -8.01
N PRO A 494 16.08 14.92 -8.59
CA PRO A 494 15.70 14.96 -9.99
C PRO A 494 14.75 16.13 -10.32
N SER A 495 13.93 16.59 -9.37
CA SER A 495 13.09 17.79 -9.50
C SER A 495 13.89 19.07 -9.80
N ASP A 496 15.14 19.17 -9.31
CA ASP A 496 16.02 20.30 -9.63
C ASP A 496 16.33 20.37 -11.13
N LEU A 497 16.40 19.23 -11.81
CA LEU A 497 16.68 19.12 -13.24
C LEU A 497 15.48 19.47 -14.13
N LEU A 498 14.26 19.58 -13.56
CA LEU A 498 13.00 19.82 -14.27
C LEU A 498 12.66 21.31 -14.41
N ARG A 499 13.46 22.20 -13.82
CA ARG A 499 13.21 23.65 -13.89
C ARG A 499 13.36 24.18 -15.31
N SER A 500 12.65 25.28 -15.61
CA SER A 500 12.65 25.92 -16.92
C SER A 500 13.97 26.68 -17.13
N ALA A 501 14.39 26.79 -18.42
CA ALA A 501 15.53 27.64 -18.78
C ALA A 501 15.28 29.14 -18.51
N ALA A 502 14.01 29.57 -18.36
CA ALA A 502 13.67 30.94 -17.98
C ALA A 502 14.03 31.28 -16.52
N ASP A 503 14.20 30.25 -15.67
CA ASP A 503 14.67 30.38 -14.29
C ASP A 503 16.23 30.48 -14.23
N GLU A 504 16.91 30.50 -15.39
CA GLU A 504 18.37 30.55 -15.51
C GLU A 504 18.87 31.99 -15.38
N ALA A 505 19.68 32.24 -14.38
CA ALA A 505 20.52 33.42 -14.36
C ALA A 505 21.49 33.40 -15.57
N GLU A 506 21.60 34.53 -16.23
CA GLU A 506 22.42 34.79 -17.45
C GLU A 506 23.73 34.00 -17.50
N GLY A 507 23.82 33.08 -18.47
CA GLY A 507 25.08 32.50 -18.91
C GLY A 507 25.43 31.08 -18.51
N GLN A 508 24.57 30.33 -17.77
CA GLN A 508 24.79 28.91 -17.52
C GLN A 508 23.61 28.06 -18.03
N ASN A 509 23.86 27.17 -18.96
CA ASN A 509 22.86 26.26 -19.60
C ASN A 509 22.34 25.13 -18.70
N VAL A 510 22.36 25.25 -17.38
CA VAL A 510 21.85 24.26 -16.43
C VAL A 510 21.09 24.96 -15.34
N ALA A 511 19.83 24.53 -15.12
CA ALA A 511 19.02 25.04 -14.03
C ALA A 511 19.75 24.90 -12.68
N ALA A 512 19.78 25.95 -11.87
CA ALA A 512 20.42 25.93 -10.56
C ALA A 512 19.73 24.95 -9.61
N THR A 513 20.49 24.05 -8.98
CA THR A 513 19.98 23.16 -7.96
C THR A 513 19.45 23.91 -6.73
N TYR A 514 18.70 23.24 -5.88
CA TYR A 514 18.19 23.85 -4.65
C TYR A 514 19.33 24.41 -3.77
N LEU A 515 20.42 23.65 -3.57
CA LEU A 515 21.56 24.11 -2.79
C LEU A 515 22.29 25.30 -3.45
N GLN A 516 22.42 25.33 -4.78
CA GLN A 516 23.03 26.47 -5.48
C GLN A 516 22.21 27.74 -5.30
N ARG A 517 20.87 27.66 -5.36
CA ARG A 517 19.97 28.79 -5.10
C ARG A 517 20.04 29.24 -3.65
N PHE A 518 20.07 28.29 -2.71
CA PHE A 518 20.21 28.60 -1.29
C PHE A 518 21.53 29.33 -1.01
N VAL A 519 22.68 28.82 -1.48
CA VAL A 519 24.00 29.44 -1.25
C VAL A 519 24.02 30.84 -1.83
N ARG A 520 23.51 31.02 -3.06
CA ARG A 520 23.43 32.35 -3.69
C ARG A 520 22.56 33.31 -2.86
N SER A 521 21.36 32.89 -2.48
CA SER A 521 20.48 33.74 -1.67
C SER A 521 21.10 34.08 -0.31
N TYR A 522 21.79 33.12 0.31
CA TYR A 522 22.46 33.36 1.58
C TYR A 522 23.59 34.39 1.49
N GLU A 523 24.40 34.36 0.41
CA GLU A 523 25.53 35.26 0.19
C GLU A 523 25.13 36.64 -0.35
N GLU A 524 24.12 36.70 -1.22
CA GLU A 524 23.82 37.92 -1.99
C GLU A 524 22.55 38.64 -1.52
N GLN A 525 21.61 37.97 -0.91
CA GLN A 525 20.29 38.54 -0.60
C GLN A 525 20.06 38.69 0.92
N THR A 526 19.08 39.53 1.27
CA THR A 526 18.51 39.50 2.63
C THR A 526 17.46 38.42 2.67
N ILE A 527 17.57 37.53 3.65
CA ILE A 527 16.61 36.44 3.90
C ILE A 527 15.74 36.82 5.06
N VAL A 528 14.42 36.69 4.90
CA VAL A 528 13.43 36.76 5.99
C VAL A 528 13.20 35.32 6.44
N VAL A 529 13.68 34.99 7.63
CA VAL A 529 13.33 33.73 8.32
C VAL A 529 12.03 34.01 9.03
N PHE A 530 10.98 33.23 8.74
CA PHE A 530 9.64 33.43 9.27
C PHE A 530 8.99 32.11 9.69
N ASP A 531 7.99 32.22 10.55
CA ASP A 531 7.19 31.11 11.05
C ASP A 531 5.78 31.61 11.37
N THR A 532 4.76 30.74 11.30
CA THR A 532 3.36 31.10 11.56
C THR A 532 2.72 30.13 12.56
N GLU A 533 1.99 30.68 13.55
CA GLU A 533 1.08 29.89 14.38
C GLU A 533 -0.35 30.05 13.89
N THR A 534 -1.14 28.98 13.94
CA THR A 534 -2.44 28.91 13.26
C THR A 534 -3.51 28.24 14.11
N THR A 535 -4.78 28.33 13.68
CA THR A 535 -5.91 27.64 14.34
C THR A 535 -5.96 26.14 14.10
N GLY A 536 -5.21 25.61 13.11
CA GLY A 536 -5.14 24.19 12.79
C GLY A 536 -4.20 23.93 11.64
N LEU A 537 -4.23 22.74 11.05
CA LEU A 537 -3.30 22.29 10.01
C LEU A 537 -3.87 22.40 8.57
N ASN A 538 -5.10 22.87 8.44
CA ASN A 538 -5.75 22.99 7.12
C ASN A 538 -5.41 24.35 6.47
N VAL A 539 -4.42 24.35 5.57
CA VAL A 539 -3.95 25.57 4.88
C VAL A 539 -5.07 26.32 4.14
N PHE A 540 -6.15 25.65 3.74
CA PHE A 540 -7.26 26.24 3.00
C PHE A 540 -8.28 26.94 3.89
N GLU A 541 -8.40 26.57 5.16
CA GLU A 541 -9.47 27.02 6.03
C GLU A 541 -8.96 27.77 7.25
N ASP A 542 -7.84 27.32 7.84
CA ASP A 542 -7.37 27.84 9.09
C ASP A 542 -6.84 29.27 9.00
N ASP A 543 -6.91 29.97 10.14
CA ASP A 543 -6.47 31.33 10.27
C ASP A 543 -5.08 31.41 10.91
N ILE A 544 -4.29 32.40 10.48
CA ILE A 544 -3.02 32.72 11.11
C ILE A 544 -3.31 33.46 12.43
N LEU A 545 -2.64 33.03 13.52
CA LEU A 545 -2.73 33.61 14.87
C LEU A 545 -1.54 34.47 15.23
N GLN A 546 -0.35 34.12 14.74
CA GLN A 546 0.90 34.84 14.93
C GLN A 546 1.74 34.76 13.66
N ILE A 547 2.44 35.82 13.31
CA ILE A 547 3.52 35.81 12.31
C ILE A 547 4.73 36.39 13.01
N ALA A 548 5.81 35.61 13.10
CA ALA A 548 7.11 36.07 13.55
C ALA A 548 8.14 35.97 12.43
N ALA A 549 9.08 36.91 12.39
CA ALA A 549 10.13 36.91 11.41
C ALA A 549 11.37 37.70 11.83
N VAL A 550 12.51 37.38 11.23
CA VAL A 550 13.74 38.12 11.40
C VAL A 550 14.46 38.23 10.05
N LYS A 551 15.08 39.39 9.77
CA LYS A 551 15.93 39.54 8.60
C LYS A 551 17.36 39.07 8.90
N MET A 552 17.91 38.29 8.00
CA MET A 552 19.27 37.78 8.08
C MET A 552 20.04 38.10 6.79
N ARG A 553 21.29 38.45 6.93
CA ARG A 553 22.23 38.63 5.81
C ARG A 553 23.57 37.97 6.13
N ASN A 554 24.05 37.10 5.28
CA ASN A 554 25.30 36.32 5.50
C ASN A 554 25.29 35.60 6.87
N GLY A 555 24.13 35.06 7.31
CA GLY A 555 24.02 34.36 8.58
C GLY A 555 23.89 35.26 9.82
N VAL A 556 24.01 36.57 9.68
CA VAL A 556 23.93 37.52 10.77
C VAL A 556 22.57 38.22 10.76
N VAL A 557 21.94 38.27 11.91
CA VAL A 557 20.67 39.00 12.08
C VAL A 557 20.87 40.48 11.81
N VAL A 558 20.01 41.10 11.04
CA VAL A 558 19.99 42.54 10.84
C VAL A 558 19.45 43.20 12.11
N PRO A 559 20.23 44.04 12.82
CA PRO A 559 19.78 44.65 14.10
C PRO A 559 18.48 45.44 13.95
N GLY A 560 17.52 45.18 14.85
CA GLY A 560 16.21 45.85 14.89
C GLY A 560 15.25 45.40 13.76
N SER A 561 15.50 44.21 13.22
CA SER A 561 14.63 43.62 12.18
C SER A 561 13.65 42.61 12.72
N GLU A 562 13.57 42.45 14.03
CA GLU A 562 12.61 41.54 14.63
C GLU A 562 11.17 41.98 14.30
N PHE A 563 10.35 41.05 13.81
CA PHE A 563 8.96 41.27 13.48
C PHE A 563 8.13 40.21 14.21
N CYS A 564 7.12 40.63 14.95
CA CYS A 564 6.18 39.73 15.60
C CYS A 564 4.83 40.42 15.70
N VAL A 565 3.78 39.83 15.16
CA VAL A 565 2.40 40.31 15.22
C VAL A 565 1.45 39.19 15.60
N TYR A 566 0.44 39.54 16.39
CA TYR A 566 -0.64 38.65 16.80
C TYR A 566 -1.93 39.04 16.10
N VAL A 567 -2.68 38.05 15.62
CA VAL A 567 -3.84 38.24 14.74
C VAL A 567 -5.12 37.82 15.46
N GLU A 568 -6.16 38.62 15.36
CA GLU A 568 -7.50 38.28 15.84
C GLU A 568 -8.13 37.15 15.00
N THR A 569 -8.97 36.32 15.61
CA THR A 569 -9.76 35.32 14.91
C THR A 569 -11.04 35.02 15.67
N ASP A 570 -12.11 34.71 14.92
CA ASP A 570 -13.38 34.20 15.44
C ASP A 570 -13.41 32.66 15.46
N ARG A 571 -12.38 31.99 14.96
CA ARG A 571 -12.28 30.54 14.94
C ARG A 571 -11.84 30.00 16.31
N GLU A 572 -12.26 28.77 16.60
CA GLU A 572 -11.84 28.06 17.80
C GLU A 572 -10.32 27.73 17.72
N ILE A 573 -9.58 28.05 18.78
CA ILE A 573 -8.16 27.74 18.89
C ILE A 573 -8.02 26.45 19.69
N PRO A 574 -7.37 25.41 19.17
CA PRO A 574 -7.17 24.16 19.88
C PRO A 574 -6.46 24.37 21.22
N ALA A 575 -7.05 23.86 22.30
CA ALA A 575 -6.47 23.95 23.63
C ALA A 575 -5.17 23.15 23.80
N MET A 576 -4.98 22.12 22.98
CA MET A 576 -3.84 21.21 23.00
C MET A 576 -3.21 21.10 21.62
N LEU A 577 -1.89 21.02 21.55
CA LEU A 577 -1.09 20.65 20.39
C LEU A 577 -0.49 19.25 20.66
N GLY A 578 -1.20 18.20 20.25
CA GLY A 578 -0.88 16.86 20.70
C GLY A 578 -1.00 16.72 22.21
N ASP A 579 0.11 16.40 22.90
CA ASP A 579 0.15 16.24 24.37
C ASP A 579 0.54 17.52 25.11
N ILE A 580 0.72 18.66 24.41
CA ILE A 580 1.19 19.93 24.98
C ILE A 580 0.04 20.94 25.00
N VAL A 581 -0.10 21.66 26.10
CA VAL A 581 -1.04 22.81 26.16
C VAL A 581 -0.58 23.87 25.17
N ASN A 582 -1.49 24.37 24.35
CA ASN A 582 -1.18 25.34 23.31
C ASN A 582 -0.73 26.68 23.91
N PRO A 583 0.55 27.07 23.80
CA PRO A 583 1.06 28.26 24.46
C PRO A 583 0.52 29.58 23.89
N ILE A 584 0.13 29.58 22.61
CA ILE A 584 -0.38 30.78 21.93
C ILE A 584 -1.63 31.38 22.60
N ILE A 585 -2.43 30.55 23.30
CA ILE A 585 -3.66 30.98 23.96
C ILE A 585 -3.36 31.95 25.11
N GLU A 586 -2.32 31.70 25.88
CA GLU A 586 -1.90 32.59 26.97
C GLU A 586 -1.12 33.79 26.43
N GLU A 587 -0.20 33.57 25.51
CA GLU A 587 0.67 34.61 24.96
C GLU A 587 -0.13 35.72 24.29
N ARG A 588 -1.15 35.42 23.51
CA ARG A 588 -2.03 36.38 22.82
C ARG A 588 -2.73 37.35 23.80
N LYS A 589 -2.93 36.96 25.08
CA LYS A 589 -3.59 37.83 26.06
C LYS A 589 -2.72 39.02 26.49
N HIS A 590 -1.42 38.93 26.26
CA HIS A 590 -0.45 39.95 26.65
C HIS A 590 -0.08 40.89 25.50
N HIS A 591 -0.59 40.64 24.32
CA HIS A 591 -0.28 41.41 23.08
C HIS A 591 -1.51 42.07 22.45
N THR A 592 -1.26 43.14 21.70
CA THR A 592 -2.31 43.79 20.90
C THR A 592 -2.59 42.92 19.66
N LEU A 593 -3.83 42.50 19.51
CA LEU A 593 -4.29 41.74 18.33
C LEU A 593 -4.57 42.68 17.19
N LEU A 594 -4.09 42.37 16.01
CA LEU A 594 -4.34 43.07 14.75
C LEU A 594 -5.39 42.32 13.93
N SER A 595 -6.14 43.06 13.08
CA SER A 595 -6.96 42.43 12.08
C SER A 595 -6.07 41.63 11.10
N HIS A 596 -6.60 40.56 10.51
CA HIS A 596 -5.91 39.79 9.48
C HIS A 596 -5.37 40.70 8.35
N HIS A 597 -6.20 41.60 7.86
CA HIS A 597 -5.80 42.53 6.79
C HIS A 597 -4.57 43.37 7.20
N ALA A 598 -4.56 43.93 8.42
CA ALA A 598 -3.45 44.76 8.88
C ALA A 598 -2.18 43.97 9.06
N ALA A 599 -2.25 42.81 9.73
CA ALA A 599 -1.10 41.95 10.02
C ALA A 599 -0.46 41.43 8.72
N LEU A 600 -1.26 40.91 7.79
CA LEU A 600 -0.80 40.37 6.52
C LEU A 600 -0.15 41.47 5.64
N ARG A 601 -0.73 42.66 5.55
CA ARG A 601 -0.11 43.78 4.85
C ARG A 601 1.23 44.19 5.47
N MET A 602 1.28 44.32 6.78
CA MET A 602 2.53 44.63 7.51
C MET A 602 3.63 43.61 7.23
N PHE A 603 3.29 42.32 7.18
CA PHE A 603 4.24 41.28 6.85
C PHE A 603 4.72 41.40 5.41
N MET A 604 3.82 41.60 4.43
CA MET A 604 4.19 41.75 3.04
C MET A 604 5.09 42.97 2.79
N GLU A 605 4.79 44.11 3.45
CA GLU A 605 5.63 45.30 3.42
C GLU A 605 7.00 45.07 4.07
N TYR A 606 7.03 44.32 5.18
CA TYR A 606 8.27 43.93 5.85
C TYR A 606 9.13 42.99 4.97
N ALA A 607 8.52 42.04 4.31
CA ALA A 607 9.23 41.03 3.52
C ALA A 607 9.63 41.50 2.10
N ASP A 608 9.18 42.68 1.67
CA ASP A 608 9.40 43.19 0.32
C ASP A 608 10.88 43.21 -0.07
N GLY A 609 11.18 42.72 -1.27
CA GLY A 609 12.51 42.60 -1.82
C GLY A 609 13.43 41.61 -1.11
N CYS A 610 12.94 40.83 -0.15
CA CYS A 610 13.69 39.82 0.58
C CYS A 610 13.35 38.40 0.09
N ARG A 611 14.20 37.43 0.42
CA ARG A 611 13.97 36.02 0.19
C ARG A 611 13.28 35.40 1.41
N LEU A 612 12.13 34.72 1.23
CA LEU A 612 11.44 34.02 2.32
C LEU A 612 12.09 32.68 2.61
N LEU A 613 12.19 32.31 3.90
CA LEU A 613 12.70 31.02 4.37
C LEU A 613 11.98 30.62 5.66
N GLY A 614 11.56 29.37 5.77
CA GLY A 614 10.97 28.78 6.99
C GLY A 614 11.54 27.40 7.27
N HIS A 615 10.98 26.73 8.28
CA HIS A 615 11.22 25.30 8.54
C HIS A 615 9.94 24.52 8.28
N ASN A 616 9.93 23.63 7.29
CA ASN A 616 8.72 23.08 6.70
C ASN A 616 7.87 24.18 6.03
N ALA A 617 8.55 25.11 5.39
CA ALA A 617 8.01 26.35 4.87
C ALA A 617 6.89 26.17 3.82
N ASP A 618 6.70 24.97 3.30
CA ASP A 618 5.58 24.62 2.41
C ASP A 618 4.23 24.90 3.09
N TYR A 619 4.10 24.55 4.36
CA TYR A 619 2.91 24.86 5.15
C TYR A 619 2.72 26.36 5.33
N ASP A 620 3.75 27.08 5.82
CA ASP A 620 3.69 28.53 6.10
C ASP A 620 3.43 29.33 4.84
N TRP A 621 4.00 28.94 3.72
CA TRP A 621 3.77 29.55 2.42
C TRP A 621 2.30 29.44 1.98
N HIS A 622 1.71 28.23 2.07
CA HIS A 622 0.36 28.01 1.61
C HIS A 622 -0.70 28.58 2.55
N ILE A 623 -0.50 28.50 3.86
CA ILE A 623 -1.41 29.16 4.81
C ILE A 623 -1.38 30.69 4.66
N LEU A 624 -0.19 31.24 4.40
CA LEU A 624 -0.04 32.68 4.12
C LEU A 624 -0.75 33.07 2.82
N ASP A 625 -0.56 32.34 1.73
CA ASP A 625 -1.21 32.58 0.44
C ASP A 625 -2.76 32.55 0.55
N HIS A 626 -3.30 31.51 1.22
CA HIS A 626 -4.74 31.40 1.42
C HIS A 626 -5.33 32.46 2.36
N ASN A 627 -4.59 32.87 3.40
CA ASN A 627 -5.01 33.98 4.27
C ASN A 627 -4.94 35.31 3.56
N LEU A 628 -3.93 35.57 2.71
CA LEU A 628 -3.86 36.77 1.84
C LEU A 628 -5.07 36.85 0.90
N ARG A 629 -5.38 35.78 0.19
CA ARG A 629 -6.55 35.73 -0.70
C ARG A 629 -7.87 35.99 0.01
N ARG A 630 -8.01 35.55 1.28
CA ARG A 630 -9.22 35.75 2.08
C ARG A 630 -9.32 37.15 2.66
N TYR A 631 -8.25 37.71 3.19
CA TYR A 631 -8.28 38.87 4.05
C TYR A 631 -7.58 40.12 3.49
N ALA A 632 -6.64 39.93 2.54
CA ALA A 632 -5.88 41.03 1.90
C ALA A 632 -5.64 40.74 0.42
N PRO A 633 -6.72 40.57 -0.39
CA PRO A 633 -6.62 40.12 -1.78
C PRO A 633 -5.88 41.10 -2.72
N GLU A 634 -5.58 42.30 -2.27
CA GLU A 634 -4.74 43.27 -2.98
C GLU A 634 -3.22 42.92 -2.88
N CYS A 635 -2.83 42.04 -1.96
CA CYS A 635 -1.47 41.55 -1.80
C CYS A 635 -1.34 40.19 -2.46
N ASP A 636 -0.57 40.08 -3.54
CA ASP A 636 -0.28 38.80 -4.21
C ASP A 636 1.08 38.30 -3.79
N LEU A 637 1.09 37.16 -3.08
CA LEU A 637 2.33 36.50 -2.62
C LEU A 637 3.23 36.08 -3.78
N HIS A 638 2.62 35.55 -4.84
CA HIS A 638 3.35 35.02 -6.00
C HIS A 638 3.89 36.12 -6.92
N GLU A 639 3.29 37.32 -6.92
CA GLU A 639 3.82 38.47 -7.61
C GLU A 639 5.02 39.07 -6.85
N SER A 640 4.96 39.11 -5.52
CA SER A 640 6.00 39.67 -4.66
C SER A 640 7.20 38.71 -4.47
N HIS A 641 6.93 37.40 -4.37
CA HIS A 641 7.92 36.36 -4.11
C HIS A 641 7.71 35.18 -5.05
N ALA A 642 8.68 34.90 -5.94
CA ALA A 642 8.57 33.83 -6.93
C ALA A 642 8.57 32.42 -6.33
N ASP A 643 9.32 32.20 -5.24
CA ASP A 643 9.40 30.96 -4.46
C ASP A 643 10.02 31.24 -3.08
N TYR A 644 10.13 30.20 -2.26
CA TYR A 644 10.68 30.28 -0.90
C TYR A 644 11.82 29.26 -0.72
N LEU A 645 12.55 29.39 0.38
CA LEU A 645 13.52 28.42 0.87
C LEU A 645 12.97 27.70 2.08
N ASP A 646 13.34 26.43 2.23
CA ASP A 646 12.91 25.56 3.32
C ASP A 646 14.12 24.90 3.99
N SER A 647 14.30 25.15 5.29
CA SER A 647 15.38 24.56 6.06
C SER A 647 15.21 23.06 6.29
N LEU A 648 13.97 22.53 6.32
CA LEU A 648 13.70 21.10 6.34
C LEU A 648 14.27 20.41 5.10
N ARG A 649 14.02 20.97 3.92
CA ARG A 649 14.58 20.48 2.66
C ARG A 649 16.11 20.52 2.65
N LEU A 650 16.72 21.58 3.21
CA LEU A 650 18.18 21.68 3.35
C LEU A 650 18.74 20.55 4.23
N VAL A 651 18.12 20.32 5.38
CA VAL A 651 18.55 19.25 6.30
C VAL A 651 18.42 17.89 5.64
N ARG A 652 17.29 17.59 5.01
CA ARG A 652 17.07 16.31 4.32
C ARG A 652 18.09 16.05 3.20
N LEU A 653 18.52 17.09 2.49
CA LEU A 653 19.55 16.99 1.46
C LEU A 653 20.96 16.80 2.02
N LEU A 654 21.29 17.46 3.14
CA LEU A 654 22.65 17.52 3.69
C LEU A 654 22.90 16.45 4.75
N HIS A 655 21.85 15.99 5.43
CA HIS A 655 21.88 15.01 6.51
C HIS A 655 20.90 13.84 6.22
N PRO A 656 21.07 13.08 5.13
CA PRO A 656 20.19 11.98 4.78
C PRO A 656 20.25 10.81 5.78
N GLU A 657 21.20 10.82 6.72
CA GLU A 657 21.33 9.84 7.80
C GLU A 657 20.34 10.08 8.95
N LEU A 658 19.80 11.31 9.09
CA LEU A 658 18.86 11.64 10.15
C LEU A 658 17.49 11.00 9.90
N ARG A 659 16.87 10.50 10.96
CA ARG A 659 15.55 9.86 10.91
C ARG A 659 14.41 10.82 11.26
N GLU A 660 14.70 11.77 12.10
CA GLU A 660 13.76 12.78 12.58
C GLU A 660 14.25 14.18 12.23
N HIS A 661 13.35 14.99 11.69
CA HIS A 661 13.64 16.32 11.18
C HIS A 661 12.85 17.43 11.90
N LYS A 662 12.21 17.11 13.04
CA LYS A 662 11.57 18.13 13.86
C LYS A 662 12.61 19.12 14.39
N LEU A 663 12.30 20.39 14.37
CA LEU A 663 13.22 21.47 14.73
C LEU A 663 13.89 21.23 16.11
N LYS A 664 13.11 20.84 17.13
CA LYS A 664 13.61 20.48 18.47
C LYS A 664 14.65 19.34 18.44
N SER A 665 14.38 18.29 17.68
CA SER A 665 15.30 17.15 17.55
C SER A 665 16.57 17.53 16.81
N LEU A 666 16.45 18.38 15.77
CA LEU A 666 17.60 18.89 15.02
C LEU A 666 18.54 19.72 15.89
N LEU A 667 18.01 20.62 16.72
CA LEU A 667 18.83 21.41 17.64
C LEU A 667 19.64 20.50 18.57
N THR A 668 19.02 19.44 19.09
CA THR A 668 19.67 18.49 20.00
C THR A 668 20.73 17.64 19.29
N VAL A 669 20.38 17.03 18.16
CA VAL A 669 21.25 16.07 17.45
C VAL A 669 22.42 16.77 16.79
N LEU A 670 22.23 17.98 16.24
CA LEU A 670 23.28 18.79 15.60
C LEU A 670 24.03 19.69 16.60
N GLY A 671 23.63 19.71 17.87
CA GLY A 671 24.28 20.52 18.93
C GLY A 671 24.17 22.01 18.67
N LEU A 672 23.03 22.49 18.18
CA LEU A 672 22.78 23.89 17.83
C LEU A 672 22.09 24.64 18.98
N GLU A 673 22.33 25.95 19.03
CA GLU A 673 21.69 26.87 19.98
C GLU A 673 20.26 27.22 19.48
N GLY A 674 19.31 27.27 20.39
CA GLY A 674 17.92 27.65 20.14
C GLY A 674 16.94 26.87 21.01
N THR A 675 15.72 27.36 21.08
CA THR A 675 14.56 26.70 21.73
C THR A 675 13.45 26.56 20.70
N ASN A 676 12.68 25.47 20.80
CA ASN A 676 11.43 25.30 20.08
C ASN A 676 10.32 25.19 21.13
N SER A 677 9.57 26.28 21.28
CA SER A 677 8.55 26.47 22.33
C SER A 677 7.12 26.40 21.78
N HIS A 678 6.95 26.22 20.47
CA HIS A 678 5.69 26.44 19.76
C HIS A 678 5.17 27.88 19.93
N LEU A 679 6.10 28.82 19.89
CA LEU A 679 5.87 30.25 19.66
C LEU A 679 6.76 30.64 18.50
N ALA A 680 6.20 31.31 17.50
CA ALA A 680 6.86 31.52 16.22
C ALA A 680 8.19 32.31 16.32
N ASP A 681 8.36 33.16 17.31
CA ASP A 681 9.61 33.93 17.53
C ASP A 681 10.79 33.05 18.02
N ASP A 682 10.54 32.07 18.87
CA ASP A 682 11.55 31.07 19.26
C ASP A 682 11.91 30.16 18.10
N ASP A 683 10.91 29.71 17.34
CA ASP A 683 11.07 28.79 16.23
C ASP A 683 11.81 29.45 15.06
N VAL A 684 11.64 30.75 14.81
CA VAL A 684 12.43 31.55 13.87
C VAL A 684 13.92 31.54 14.22
N ASN A 685 14.27 31.73 15.50
CA ASN A 685 15.65 31.72 15.95
C ASN A 685 16.30 30.34 15.86
N ALA A 686 15.56 29.30 16.18
CA ALA A 686 15.97 27.91 16.01
C ALA A 686 16.21 27.57 14.53
N THR A 687 15.29 27.96 13.65
CA THR A 687 15.38 27.80 12.19
C THR A 687 16.64 28.49 11.64
N ARG A 688 16.92 29.72 12.09
CA ARG A 688 18.12 30.47 11.71
C ARG A 688 19.40 29.68 12.08
N SER A 689 19.47 29.07 13.26
CA SER A 689 20.62 28.29 13.71
C SER A 689 20.86 27.06 12.78
N VAL A 690 19.78 26.37 12.39
CA VAL A 690 19.82 25.27 11.42
C VAL A 690 20.32 25.77 10.04
N VAL A 691 19.84 26.91 9.57
CA VAL A 691 20.21 27.48 8.26
C VAL A 691 21.70 27.85 8.23
N VAL A 692 22.24 28.46 9.28
CA VAL A 692 23.67 28.81 9.39
C VAL A 692 24.53 27.54 9.40
N HIS A 693 24.13 26.49 10.11
CA HIS A 693 24.80 25.18 10.09
C HIS A 693 24.82 24.58 8.69
N CYS A 694 23.66 24.57 8.00
CA CYS A 694 23.53 24.01 6.65
C CYS A 694 24.34 24.74 5.60
N TYR A 695 24.60 26.05 5.76
CA TYR A 695 25.30 26.84 4.74
C TYR A 695 26.73 26.34 4.47
N GLY A 696 27.52 26.02 5.52
CA GLY A 696 28.87 25.52 5.33
C GLY A 696 28.92 24.19 4.57
N LEU A 697 27.98 23.28 4.87
CA LEU A 697 27.85 21.99 4.20
C LEU A 697 27.36 22.16 2.76
N ALA A 698 26.37 23.03 2.54
CA ALA A 698 25.80 23.31 1.24
C ALA A 698 26.85 23.87 0.28
N LYS A 699 27.69 24.82 0.73
CA LYS A 699 28.77 25.40 -0.06
C LYS A 699 29.76 24.35 -0.56
N ALA A 700 30.18 23.42 0.29
CA ALA A 700 31.05 22.31 -0.08
C ALA A 700 30.37 21.34 -1.09
N ARG A 701 29.05 21.10 -0.95
CA ARG A 701 28.30 20.26 -1.91
C ARG A 701 28.12 20.92 -3.27
N VAL A 702 27.91 22.23 -3.33
CA VAL A 702 27.73 22.98 -4.59
C VAL A 702 28.93 22.79 -5.53
N GLU A 703 30.18 22.76 -5.04
CA GLU A 703 31.35 22.48 -5.87
C GLU A 703 31.26 21.09 -6.52
N GLN A 704 30.85 20.08 -5.75
CA GLN A 704 30.69 18.71 -6.27
C GLN A 704 29.54 18.63 -7.30
N GLN A 705 28.43 19.38 -7.07
CA GLN A 705 27.31 19.48 -7.99
C GLN A 705 27.70 20.11 -9.32
N LEU A 706 28.46 21.23 -9.31
CA LEU A 706 28.92 21.90 -10.52
C LEU A 706 29.81 20.98 -11.37
N ALA A 707 30.75 20.26 -10.73
CA ALA A 707 31.59 19.29 -11.42
C ALA A 707 30.77 18.16 -12.07
N PHE A 708 29.80 17.60 -11.35
CA PHE A 708 28.93 16.51 -11.85
C PHE A 708 28.01 16.97 -12.97
N LEU A 709 27.30 18.09 -12.79
CA LEU A 709 26.40 18.65 -13.80
C LEU A 709 27.16 19.21 -15.02
N GLY A 710 28.46 19.48 -14.88
CA GLY A 710 29.36 19.84 -15.98
C GLY A 710 29.65 18.69 -16.94
N ASP A 711 29.45 17.41 -16.55
CA ASP A 711 29.64 16.26 -17.44
C ASP A 711 28.60 16.25 -18.57
N ALA A 712 29.08 16.08 -19.81
CA ALA A 712 28.24 16.14 -21.00
C ALA A 712 27.16 15.05 -21.04
N ARG A 713 27.46 13.85 -20.48
CA ARG A 713 26.51 12.75 -20.44
C ARG A 713 25.39 13.05 -19.41
N VAL A 714 25.76 13.60 -18.25
CA VAL A 714 24.79 14.00 -17.22
C VAL A 714 23.87 15.08 -17.75
N ARG A 715 24.44 16.12 -18.43
CA ARG A 715 23.63 17.18 -19.08
C ARG A 715 22.64 16.61 -20.09
N GLN A 716 23.10 15.73 -20.97
CA GLN A 716 22.25 15.10 -21.98
C GLN A 716 21.06 14.35 -21.31
N ARG A 717 21.30 13.63 -20.21
CA ARG A 717 20.26 12.91 -19.49
C ARG A 717 19.30 13.85 -18.77
N ALA A 718 19.81 14.91 -18.17
CA ALA A 718 18.99 15.98 -17.56
C ALA A 718 18.09 16.67 -18.61
N ASP A 719 18.62 16.96 -19.82
CA ASP A 719 17.85 17.56 -20.91
C ASP A 719 16.72 16.64 -21.42
N ILE A 720 16.97 15.32 -21.50
CA ILE A 720 15.93 14.35 -21.86
C ILE A 720 14.84 14.34 -20.78
N LEU A 721 15.23 14.28 -19.49
CA LEU A 721 14.29 14.28 -18.37
C LEU A 721 13.43 15.55 -18.37
N ARG A 722 14.07 16.72 -18.53
CA ARG A 722 13.38 18.02 -18.57
C ARG A 722 12.38 18.11 -19.72
N ARG A 723 12.81 17.68 -20.92
CA ARG A 723 11.94 17.72 -22.12
C ARG A 723 10.74 16.80 -21.99
N ASN A 724 10.95 15.59 -21.51
CA ASN A 724 9.91 14.56 -21.50
C ASN A 724 8.98 14.64 -20.28
N TYR A 725 9.41 15.29 -19.19
CA TYR A 725 8.65 15.28 -17.95
C TYR A 725 8.54 16.65 -17.25
N GLY A 726 9.40 17.62 -17.60
CA GLY A 726 9.51 18.88 -16.85
C GLY A 726 8.22 19.72 -16.84
N GLU A 727 7.54 19.84 -17.98
CA GLU A 727 6.28 20.59 -18.08
C GLU A 727 5.16 19.91 -17.29
N ILE A 728 5.04 18.59 -17.43
CA ILE A 728 4.06 17.76 -16.72
C ILE A 728 4.22 17.95 -15.20
N TYR A 729 5.45 17.82 -14.70
CA TYR A 729 5.75 17.94 -13.28
C TYR A 729 5.43 19.33 -12.72
N ARG A 730 5.88 20.40 -13.40
CA ARG A 730 5.60 21.79 -12.96
C ARG A 730 4.10 22.10 -12.95
N ALA A 731 3.38 21.66 -13.98
CA ALA A 731 1.93 21.82 -14.03
C ALA A 731 1.22 21.04 -12.92
N ALA A 732 1.70 19.85 -12.56
CA ALA A 732 1.17 19.05 -11.46
C ALA A 732 1.40 19.73 -10.10
N ILE A 733 2.62 20.22 -9.84
CA ILE A 733 2.94 20.97 -8.61
C ILE A 733 2.07 22.21 -8.47
N ALA A 734 1.82 22.95 -9.54
CA ALA A 734 0.96 24.13 -9.51
C ALA A 734 -0.51 23.81 -9.15
N ARG A 735 -0.95 22.55 -9.35
CA ARG A 735 -2.30 22.08 -9.00
C ARG A 735 -2.40 21.47 -7.60
N MET A 736 -1.31 21.21 -6.91
CA MET A 736 -1.33 20.52 -5.60
C MET A 736 -2.25 21.19 -4.59
N TYR A 737 -2.19 22.53 -4.50
CA TYR A 737 -2.91 23.34 -3.52
C TYR A 737 -4.10 24.09 -4.13
N VAL A 738 -4.71 23.57 -5.19
CA VAL A 738 -5.93 24.14 -5.77
C VAL A 738 -7.12 23.31 -5.32
N ARG A 739 -8.06 23.94 -4.63
CA ARG A 739 -9.40 23.41 -4.37
C ARG A 739 -10.31 23.84 -5.53
N ASP A 740 -11.07 22.89 -6.07
CA ASP A 740 -12.10 23.12 -7.11
C ASP A 740 -11.61 23.52 -8.50
N GLU A 741 -11.20 22.57 -9.30
CA GLU A 741 -11.14 22.73 -10.77
C GLU A 741 -12.55 22.92 -11.40
N VAL A 742 -13.62 22.52 -10.74
CA VAL A 742 -15.02 22.69 -11.23
C VAL A 742 -15.44 24.13 -11.13
N SER A 743 -15.05 24.88 -10.10
CA SER A 743 -15.35 26.29 -9.98
C SER A 743 -14.60 27.14 -11.01
N SER A 744 -13.35 26.79 -11.33
CA SER A 744 -12.57 27.55 -12.32
C SER A 744 -13.13 27.40 -13.75
N CYS A 745 -13.63 26.23 -14.13
CA CYS A 745 -14.33 26.05 -15.41
C CYS A 745 -15.67 26.79 -15.43
N PHE A 746 -16.39 26.82 -14.31
CA PHE A 746 -17.68 27.51 -14.24
C PHE A 746 -17.48 29.05 -14.21
N VAL A 747 -16.51 29.54 -13.47
CA VAL A 747 -16.14 30.96 -13.43
C VAL A 747 -15.53 31.39 -14.76
N GLY A 748 -14.68 30.56 -15.38
CA GLY A 748 -14.17 30.82 -16.73
C GLY A 748 -15.26 30.83 -17.78
N ALA A 749 -16.27 29.96 -17.70
CA ALA A 749 -17.43 29.96 -18.56
C ALA A 749 -18.37 31.19 -18.31
N LEU A 750 -18.54 31.58 -17.05
CA LEU A 750 -19.26 32.78 -16.65
C LEU A 750 -18.56 34.07 -17.08
N LEU A 751 -17.24 34.16 -16.95
CA LEU A 751 -16.42 35.28 -17.43
C LEU A 751 -16.40 35.34 -18.95
N ALA A 752 -16.37 34.21 -19.65
CA ALA A 752 -16.48 34.15 -21.10
C ALA A 752 -17.86 34.58 -21.58
N LEU A 753 -18.92 34.24 -20.87
CA LEU A 753 -20.30 34.72 -21.13
C LEU A 753 -20.44 36.22 -20.83
N ALA A 754 -19.85 36.72 -19.75
CA ALA A 754 -19.86 38.12 -19.36
C ALA A 754 -19.03 39.02 -20.30
N SER A 755 -17.96 38.45 -20.90
CA SER A 755 -17.09 39.17 -21.85
C SER A 755 -17.58 39.17 -23.31
N GLY A 756 -18.72 38.55 -23.62
CA GLY A 756 -19.33 38.52 -24.95
C GLY A 756 -18.52 37.84 -26.05
N LYS A 757 -17.50 37.03 -25.68
CA LYS A 757 -16.71 36.24 -26.63
C LYS A 757 -17.44 34.94 -27.00
N SER A 758 -17.80 34.84 -28.28
CA SER A 758 -18.47 33.66 -28.85
C SER A 758 -17.52 32.44 -28.81
N ARG A 759 -18.14 31.30 -28.58
CA ARG A 759 -17.56 29.96 -28.41
C ARG A 759 -16.84 29.40 -29.67
N ALA A 760 -16.42 30.24 -30.61
CA ALA A 760 -15.92 29.81 -31.93
C ALA A 760 -14.40 29.78 -32.11
N GLU A 761 -13.57 30.05 -31.07
CA GLU A 761 -12.11 30.15 -31.22
C GLU A 761 -11.27 29.28 -30.23
N THR A 762 -11.88 28.31 -29.61
CA THR A 762 -11.11 27.26 -28.93
C THR A 762 -11.29 25.95 -29.67
N SER A 763 -10.20 25.46 -30.25
CA SER A 763 -10.11 24.19 -30.98
C SER A 763 -10.61 23.01 -30.11
N ALA A 764 -11.71 22.39 -30.53
CA ALA A 764 -12.26 21.21 -29.91
C ALA A 764 -11.35 20.00 -30.23
N PRO A 765 -11.12 19.08 -29.26
CA PRO A 765 -10.51 17.80 -29.57
C PRO A 765 -11.42 16.94 -30.46
N PRO A 766 -10.87 15.99 -31.24
CA PRO A 766 -11.63 15.22 -32.21
C PRO A 766 -12.69 14.34 -31.51
N LYS A 767 -13.94 14.46 -31.99
CA LYS A 767 -15.05 13.62 -31.55
C LYS A 767 -14.78 12.14 -31.92
N ALA A 768 -14.47 11.30 -30.95
CA ALA A 768 -14.70 9.86 -31.07
C ALA A 768 -16.20 9.60 -30.87
N ALA A 769 -16.80 8.89 -31.82
CA ALA A 769 -18.20 8.52 -31.78
C ALA A 769 -18.44 7.47 -30.68
N TYR A 770 -19.10 7.89 -29.60
CA TYR A 770 -19.70 6.96 -28.64
C TYR A 770 -21.20 7.24 -28.52
N ALA A 771 -21.94 6.14 -28.51
CA ALA A 771 -23.39 6.15 -28.33
C ALA A 771 -23.76 6.76 -26.97
N GLU A 772 -24.79 7.59 -26.97
CA GLU A 772 -25.32 8.26 -25.79
C GLU A 772 -25.92 7.24 -24.81
N ASP A 773 -25.17 6.93 -23.77
CA ASP A 773 -25.71 6.33 -22.54
C ASP A 773 -25.64 7.40 -21.45
N LYS A 774 -26.82 7.87 -20.97
CA LYS A 774 -26.91 8.92 -19.94
C LYS A 774 -26.20 8.55 -18.64
N ASN A 775 -26.09 7.26 -18.32
CA ASN A 775 -25.38 6.79 -17.13
C ASN A 775 -23.85 6.89 -17.28
N ALA A 776 -23.31 6.81 -18.51
CA ALA A 776 -21.88 6.98 -18.76
C ALA A 776 -21.41 8.44 -18.63
N THR A 777 -22.30 9.41 -18.95
CA THR A 777 -21.99 10.84 -18.79
C THR A 777 -21.96 11.28 -17.34
N ASP A 778 -22.78 10.71 -16.47
CA ASP A 778 -22.77 11.03 -15.02
C ASP A 778 -21.57 10.39 -14.32
N ALA A 779 -21.15 9.18 -14.72
CA ALA A 779 -19.96 8.52 -14.20
C ALA A 779 -18.67 9.24 -14.60
N ALA A 780 -18.52 9.64 -15.87
CA ALA A 780 -17.38 10.42 -16.34
C ALA A 780 -17.29 11.81 -15.71
N ALA A 781 -18.45 12.42 -15.40
CA ALA A 781 -18.50 13.70 -14.69
C ALA A 781 -18.13 13.56 -13.21
N MET A 782 -18.35 12.41 -12.62
CA MET A 782 -17.96 12.10 -11.23
C MET A 782 -16.46 11.78 -11.11
N GLU A 783 -15.90 11.05 -12.09
CA GLU A 783 -14.46 10.73 -12.16
C GLU A 783 -13.58 11.98 -12.29
N ASN A 784 -14.06 13.02 -12.94
CA ASN A 784 -13.35 14.30 -13.07
C ASN A 784 -13.35 15.17 -11.79
N ARG A 785 -14.08 14.76 -10.74
CA ARG A 785 -14.14 15.52 -9.47
C ARG A 785 -13.03 15.16 -8.49
N VAL A 786 -12.37 14.01 -8.65
CA VAL A 786 -11.26 13.60 -7.78
C VAL A 786 -9.96 14.09 -8.39
N ALA A 787 -9.32 15.06 -7.72
CA ALA A 787 -8.11 15.73 -8.24
C ALA A 787 -6.97 14.74 -8.53
N LEU A 788 -6.79 13.73 -7.70
CA LEU A 788 -5.78 12.67 -7.88
C LEU A 788 -6.05 11.84 -9.15
N VAL A 789 -7.31 11.47 -9.40
CA VAL A 789 -7.69 10.71 -10.60
C VAL A 789 -7.51 11.58 -11.86
N ALA A 790 -7.89 12.85 -11.77
CA ALA A 790 -7.68 13.80 -12.87
C ALA A 790 -6.18 13.96 -13.20
N GLU A 791 -5.32 14.04 -12.19
CA GLU A 791 -3.87 14.13 -12.39
C GLU A 791 -3.28 12.85 -12.98
N LEU A 792 -3.68 11.70 -12.48
CA LEU A 792 -3.28 10.39 -13.02
C LEU A 792 -3.68 10.26 -14.49
N GLN A 793 -4.90 10.69 -14.85
CA GLN A 793 -5.39 10.65 -16.22
C GLN A 793 -4.60 11.60 -17.15
N ARG A 794 -4.30 12.83 -16.70
CA ARG A 794 -3.48 13.79 -17.47
C ARG A 794 -2.10 13.22 -17.78
N PHE A 795 -1.46 12.64 -16.78
CA PHE A 795 -0.15 12.02 -16.97
C PHE A 795 -0.21 10.82 -17.92
N TYR A 796 -1.22 9.97 -17.78
CA TYR A 796 -1.46 8.85 -18.70
C TYR A 796 -1.66 9.34 -20.13
N ASP A 797 -2.52 10.33 -20.35
CA ASP A 797 -2.82 10.85 -21.68
C ASP A 797 -1.56 11.46 -22.34
N ALA A 798 -0.72 12.15 -21.57
CA ALA A 798 0.56 12.66 -22.05
C ALA A 798 1.52 11.55 -22.48
N LEU A 799 1.65 10.49 -21.67
CA LEU A 799 2.52 9.35 -22.00
C LEU A 799 2.05 8.57 -23.24
N VAL A 800 0.74 8.41 -23.41
CA VAL A 800 0.15 7.74 -24.58
C VAL A 800 0.30 8.62 -25.83
N ALA A 801 0.06 9.93 -25.73
CA ALA A 801 0.22 10.87 -26.83
C ALA A 801 1.64 10.89 -27.38
N ASP A 802 2.65 10.78 -26.50
CA ASP A 802 4.06 10.74 -26.85
C ASP A 802 4.57 9.31 -27.19
N ASN A 803 3.67 8.32 -27.26
CA ASN A 803 3.99 6.89 -27.48
C ASN A 803 5.02 6.31 -26.50
N MET A 804 5.07 6.82 -25.28
CA MET A 804 5.99 6.34 -24.24
C MET A 804 5.49 5.04 -23.59
N ILE A 805 4.17 4.83 -23.53
CA ILE A 805 3.54 3.61 -23.05
C ILE A 805 2.44 3.13 -24.00
N GLN A 806 2.12 1.83 -23.90
CA GLN A 806 0.94 1.28 -24.54
C GLN A 806 -0.32 1.57 -23.71
N PRO A 807 -1.50 1.66 -24.32
CA PRO A 807 -2.77 1.82 -23.61
C PRO A 807 -2.99 0.74 -22.56
N ILE A 808 -3.36 1.13 -21.35
CA ILE A 808 -3.64 0.23 -20.22
C ILE A 808 -5.12 -0.15 -20.26
N SER A 809 -5.44 -1.38 -20.62
CA SER A 809 -6.84 -1.85 -20.77
C SER A 809 -7.63 -1.84 -19.44
N GLY A 810 -6.95 -1.93 -18.30
CA GLY A 810 -7.57 -1.96 -16.97
C GLY A 810 -7.60 -0.61 -16.25
N LEU A 811 -7.09 0.48 -16.85
CA LEU A 811 -6.98 1.77 -16.17
C LEU A 811 -8.35 2.30 -15.68
N ARG A 812 -9.42 2.07 -16.45
CA ARG A 812 -10.80 2.47 -16.07
C ARG A 812 -11.24 1.90 -14.72
N TYR A 813 -10.82 0.69 -14.36
CA TYR A 813 -11.15 0.09 -13.07
C TYR A 813 -10.40 0.76 -11.93
N VAL A 814 -9.14 1.13 -12.17
CA VAL A 814 -8.31 1.83 -11.20
C VAL A 814 -8.86 3.22 -10.93
N THR A 815 -9.16 3.99 -11.97
CA THR A 815 -9.73 5.36 -11.84
C THR A 815 -11.10 5.33 -11.19
N ALA A 816 -11.98 4.40 -11.59
CA ALA A 816 -13.29 4.22 -10.98
C ALA A 816 -13.18 3.86 -9.49
N TYR A 817 -12.23 2.98 -9.15
CA TYR A 817 -11.98 2.58 -7.76
C TYR A 817 -11.48 3.74 -6.89
N LEU A 818 -10.48 4.47 -7.36
CA LEU A 818 -9.96 5.63 -6.65
C LEU A 818 -11.05 6.69 -6.42
N SER A 819 -11.94 6.92 -7.41
CA SER A 819 -12.95 7.97 -7.34
C SER A 819 -14.22 7.59 -6.59
N LYS A 820 -14.62 6.32 -6.59
CA LYS A 820 -15.91 5.89 -6.03
C LYS A 820 -15.78 5.20 -4.67
N ASP A 821 -14.69 4.46 -4.50
CA ASP A 821 -14.54 3.55 -3.38
C ASP A 821 -13.42 3.96 -2.41
N MET A 822 -12.50 4.85 -2.80
CA MET A 822 -11.33 5.18 -1.99
C MET A 822 -11.28 6.63 -1.51
N ILE A 823 -11.50 7.59 -2.39
CA ILE A 823 -11.29 9.02 -2.11
C ILE A 823 -12.62 9.74 -1.95
N ASP A 824 -12.83 10.41 -0.81
CA ASP A 824 -13.95 11.31 -0.61
C ASP A 824 -13.55 12.73 -0.99
N SER A 825 -13.86 13.13 -2.24
CA SER A 825 -13.54 14.47 -2.74
C SER A 825 -14.25 15.61 -2.00
N THR A 826 -15.24 15.32 -1.17
CA THR A 826 -15.91 16.34 -0.35
C THR A 826 -15.17 16.61 0.95
N ALA A 827 -14.54 15.60 1.51
CA ALA A 827 -13.69 15.71 2.70
C ALA A 827 -12.24 16.10 2.35
N GLU A 828 -11.77 15.74 1.14
CA GLU A 828 -10.40 15.92 0.66
C GLU A 828 -10.42 16.62 -0.72
N PRO A 829 -10.72 17.92 -0.78
CA PRO A 829 -10.99 18.60 -2.05
C PRO A 829 -9.74 18.95 -2.87
N SER A 830 -8.53 18.81 -2.36
CA SER A 830 -7.28 19.12 -3.08
C SER A 830 -6.45 17.87 -3.40
N LEU A 831 -5.60 17.96 -4.43
CA LEU A 831 -4.63 16.92 -4.77
C LEU A 831 -3.67 16.64 -3.60
N TYR A 832 -3.24 17.69 -2.90
CA TYR A 832 -2.36 17.57 -1.73
C TYR A 832 -3.00 16.72 -0.62
N GLU A 833 -4.25 17.01 -0.23
CA GLU A 833 -4.96 16.26 0.81
C GLU A 833 -5.14 14.80 0.41
N GLN A 834 -5.57 14.54 -0.83
CA GLN A 834 -5.76 13.18 -1.34
C GLN A 834 -4.45 12.37 -1.38
N LEU A 835 -3.35 12.97 -1.82
CA LEU A 835 -2.04 12.31 -1.82
C LEU A 835 -1.53 12.06 -0.40
N SER A 836 -1.60 13.03 0.49
CA SER A 836 -1.12 12.90 1.86
C SER A 836 -1.83 11.77 2.62
N ASN A 837 -3.14 11.61 2.40
CA ASN A 837 -3.94 10.60 3.08
C ASN A 837 -3.85 9.21 2.45
N HIS A 838 -3.71 9.11 1.12
CA HIS A 838 -3.87 7.84 0.40
C HIS A 838 -2.61 7.30 -0.28
N ALA A 839 -1.49 8.05 -0.35
CA ALA A 839 -0.30 7.63 -1.08
C ALA A 839 0.22 6.24 -0.68
N MET A 840 0.21 5.93 0.62
CA MET A 840 0.64 4.64 1.13
C MET A 840 -0.30 3.51 0.72
N GLU A 841 -1.61 3.75 0.76
CA GLU A 841 -2.62 2.76 0.36
C GLU A 841 -2.54 2.49 -1.15
N ILE A 842 -2.40 3.53 -1.96
CA ILE A 842 -2.22 3.44 -3.41
C ILE A 842 -1.00 2.57 -3.76
N SER A 843 0.10 2.72 -3.03
CA SER A 843 1.33 1.94 -3.27
C SER A 843 1.21 0.44 -3.00
N THR A 844 0.18 0.01 -2.26
CA THR A 844 -0.06 -1.38 -1.85
C THR A 844 -1.29 -2.02 -2.51
N LEU A 845 -1.98 -1.31 -3.41
CA LEU A 845 -3.17 -1.81 -4.11
C LEU A 845 -2.86 -3.03 -4.97
N LYS A 846 -3.85 -3.93 -5.04
CA LYS A 846 -3.84 -5.12 -5.89
C LYS A 846 -5.16 -5.26 -6.65
N GLU A 847 -5.11 -5.93 -7.78
CA GLU A 847 -6.29 -6.23 -8.60
C GLU A 847 -7.43 -6.90 -7.80
N ALA A 848 -7.07 -7.73 -6.82
CA ALA A 848 -8.05 -8.36 -5.92
C ALA A 848 -8.82 -7.33 -5.07
N ASP A 849 -8.26 -6.15 -4.80
CA ASP A 849 -8.92 -5.09 -4.03
C ASP A 849 -10.05 -4.41 -4.82
N LEU A 850 -10.02 -4.49 -6.15
CA LEU A 850 -11.08 -3.98 -7.03
C LEU A 850 -12.32 -4.86 -6.99
N CYS A 851 -12.16 -6.17 -6.71
CA CYS A 851 -13.27 -7.12 -6.72
C CYS A 851 -14.32 -6.82 -5.62
N GLY A 852 -15.57 -6.71 -6.02
CA GLY A 852 -16.69 -6.41 -5.11
C GLY A 852 -16.81 -4.95 -4.73
N SER A 853 -16.01 -4.07 -5.35
CA SER A 853 -16.19 -2.61 -5.29
C SER A 853 -17.28 -2.16 -6.28
N SER A 854 -17.75 -0.94 -6.12
CA SER A 854 -18.69 -0.32 -7.07
C SER A 854 -18.06 0.05 -8.41
N SER A 855 -16.75 -0.12 -8.51
CA SER A 855 -15.94 0.19 -9.71
C SER A 855 -15.95 -0.88 -10.80
N ILE A 856 -16.46 -2.09 -10.50
CA ILE A 856 -16.55 -3.21 -11.45
C ILE A 856 -18.01 -3.39 -11.87
N ASP A 857 -18.31 -3.05 -13.11
CA ASP A 857 -19.64 -3.22 -13.70
C ASP A 857 -19.88 -4.64 -14.24
N GLU A 858 -18.81 -5.39 -14.51
CA GLU A 858 -18.89 -6.76 -15.00
C GLU A 858 -19.50 -7.70 -13.97
N ARG A 859 -20.42 -8.54 -14.43
CA ARG A 859 -21.08 -9.58 -13.64
C ARG A 859 -20.43 -10.96 -13.78
N ILE A 860 -19.43 -11.10 -14.66
CA ILE A 860 -18.71 -12.34 -14.88
C ILE A 860 -17.28 -12.17 -14.41
N PHE A 861 -16.82 -13.10 -13.57
CA PHE A 861 -15.48 -13.10 -12.96
C PHE A 861 -14.74 -14.39 -13.31
N VAL A 862 -13.46 -14.27 -13.64
CA VAL A 862 -12.55 -15.42 -13.80
C VAL A 862 -11.45 -15.27 -12.76
N THR A 863 -11.34 -16.20 -11.82
CA THR A 863 -10.45 -16.07 -10.68
C THR A 863 -9.85 -17.39 -10.24
N THR A 864 -8.63 -17.33 -9.65
CA THR A 864 -8.06 -18.51 -9.01
C THR A 864 -8.66 -18.71 -7.62
N ILE A 865 -8.60 -19.94 -7.08
CA ILE A 865 -9.14 -20.29 -5.76
C ILE A 865 -8.58 -19.36 -4.67
N HIS A 866 -7.26 -19.08 -4.71
CA HIS A 866 -6.62 -18.21 -3.71
C HIS A 866 -7.13 -16.77 -3.76
N LYS A 867 -7.32 -16.22 -4.95
CA LYS A 867 -7.83 -14.86 -5.14
C LYS A 867 -9.35 -14.76 -4.94
N ALA A 868 -10.07 -15.88 -5.04
CA ALA A 868 -11.50 -15.96 -4.75
C ALA A 868 -11.82 -15.95 -3.24
N LYS A 869 -10.84 -16.20 -2.37
CA LYS A 869 -11.04 -16.17 -0.91
C LYS A 869 -11.54 -14.79 -0.47
N GLY A 870 -12.58 -14.76 0.36
CA GLY A 870 -13.27 -13.55 0.79
C GLY A 870 -14.23 -12.95 -0.25
N LEU A 871 -14.28 -13.45 -1.51
CA LEU A 871 -15.29 -13.11 -2.53
C LEU A 871 -16.53 -13.99 -2.41
N GLU A 872 -17.62 -13.58 -3.02
CA GLU A 872 -18.88 -14.30 -3.07
C GLU A 872 -19.60 -13.98 -4.37
N PHE A 873 -20.21 -15.02 -4.97
CA PHE A 873 -20.89 -14.89 -6.24
C PHE A 873 -22.20 -15.66 -6.22
N ASP A 874 -23.20 -15.16 -6.93
CA ASP A 874 -24.49 -15.85 -7.00
C ASP A 874 -24.37 -17.20 -7.69
N ASN A 875 -23.59 -17.28 -8.75
CA ASN A 875 -23.30 -18.49 -9.50
C ASN A 875 -21.79 -18.79 -9.46
N VAL A 876 -21.41 -19.99 -9.11
CA VAL A 876 -20.02 -20.46 -9.11
C VAL A 876 -19.88 -21.68 -9.99
N ILE A 877 -18.90 -21.66 -10.88
CA ILE A 877 -18.45 -22.80 -11.67
C ILE A 877 -17.02 -23.12 -11.23
N ILE A 878 -16.81 -24.29 -10.64
CA ILE A 878 -15.47 -24.82 -10.34
C ILE A 878 -15.00 -25.56 -11.57
N PHE A 879 -13.97 -25.00 -12.21
CA PHE A 879 -13.47 -25.47 -13.51
C PHE A 879 -12.39 -26.54 -13.33
N ASP A 880 -12.41 -27.56 -14.20
CA ASP A 880 -11.40 -28.60 -14.32
C ASP A 880 -11.19 -29.38 -12.99
N ALA A 881 -12.31 -29.84 -12.42
CA ALA A 881 -12.33 -30.59 -11.17
C ALA A 881 -11.96 -32.06 -11.38
N VAL A 882 -10.74 -32.32 -11.86
CA VAL A 882 -10.24 -33.66 -12.18
C VAL A 882 -9.13 -34.10 -11.23
N ASP A 883 -8.99 -35.42 -11.05
CA ASP A 883 -7.94 -36.02 -10.26
C ASP A 883 -6.55 -35.71 -10.84
N GLY A 884 -5.59 -35.35 -9.98
CA GLY A 884 -4.26 -34.87 -10.34
C GLY A 884 -4.17 -33.35 -10.54
N ARG A 885 -5.32 -32.67 -10.57
CA ARG A 885 -5.42 -31.21 -10.53
C ARG A 885 -6.00 -30.76 -9.19
N MET A 886 -7.07 -31.41 -8.75
CA MET A 886 -7.71 -31.23 -7.44
C MET A 886 -7.98 -32.64 -6.84
N PRO A 887 -7.14 -33.17 -5.93
CA PRO A 887 -5.86 -32.62 -5.46
C PRO A 887 -4.77 -32.62 -6.51
N ASN A 888 -3.74 -31.80 -6.32
CA ASN A 888 -2.56 -31.79 -7.16
C ASN A 888 -1.85 -33.16 -7.11
N PHE A 889 -1.26 -33.59 -8.23
CA PHE A 889 -0.55 -34.87 -8.29
C PHE A 889 0.51 -35.04 -7.20
N TYR A 890 1.26 -33.99 -6.89
CA TYR A 890 2.31 -34.02 -5.85
C TYR A 890 1.76 -34.05 -4.43
N SER A 891 0.51 -33.65 -4.22
CA SER A 891 -0.12 -33.65 -2.91
C SER A 891 -0.57 -35.03 -2.45
N ARG A 892 -0.78 -35.97 -3.37
CA ARG A 892 -1.36 -37.30 -3.08
C ARG A 892 -0.60 -38.11 -2.03
N ASN A 893 0.73 -38.02 -2.03
CA ASN A 893 1.59 -38.74 -1.11
C ASN A 893 2.03 -37.93 0.10
N ASN A 894 1.47 -36.71 0.26
CA ASN A 894 1.78 -35.83 1.38
C ASN A 894 0.48 -35.40 2.09
N PRO A 895 0.18 -36.00 3.26
CA PRO A 895 -1.08 -35.74 3.98
C PRO A 895 -1.31 -34.24 4.26
N ARG A 896 -0.24 -33.49 4.50
CA ARG A 896 -0.33 -32.05 4.78
C ARG A 896 -0.75 -31.26 3.55
N LEU A 897 -0.15 -31.54 2.40
CA LEU A 897 -0.52 -30.88 1.13
C LEU A 897 -1.91 -31.32 0.66
N LEU A 898 -2.27 -32.59 0.87
CA LEU A 898 -3.60 -33.09 0.54
C LEU A 898 -4.69 -32.38 1.36
N ALA A 899 -4.47 -32.20 2.66
CA ALA A 899 -5.38 -31.46 3.52
C ALA A 899 -5.49 -29.98 3.13
N GLU A 900 -4.41 -29.38 2.63
CA GLU A 900 -4.43 -28.03 2.08
C GLU A 900 -5.25 -27.94 0.80
N ASP A 901 -5.06 -28.87 -0.13
CA ASP A 901 -5.84 -28.96 -1.37
C ASP A 901 -7.34 -29.20 -1.09
N ALA A 902 -7.69 -29.98 -0.06
CA ALA A 902 -9.08 -30.13 0.38
C ALA A 902 -9.65 -28.79 0.90
N ARG A 903 -8.92 -28.01 1.68
CA ARG A 903 -9.34 -26.65 2.10
C ARG A 903 -9.49 -25.69 0.91
N LYS A 904 -8.60 -25.75 -0.08
CA LYS A 904 -8.75 -24.96 -1.31
C LYS A 904 -10.06 -25.30 -2.04
N PHE A 905 -10.38 -26.57 -2.15
CA PHE A 905 -11.64 -27.02 -2.75
C PHE A 905 -12.85 -26.55 -1.95
N TYR A 906 -12.79 -26.63 -0.61
CA TYR A 906 -13.81 -26.08 0.28
C TYR A 906 -14.00 -24.57 0.10
N VAL A 907 -12.90 -23.81 -0.03
CA VAL A 907 -12.97 -22.38 -0.32
C VAL A 907 -13.70 -22.13 -1.63
N ALA A 908 -13.42 -22.89 -2.69
CA ALA A 908 -14.10 -22.74 -3.97
C ALA A 908 -15.61 -23.04 -3.86
N LEU A 909 -16.00 -24.14 -3.18
CA LEU A 909 -17.41 -24.49 -2.92
C LEU A 909 -18.14 -23.35 -2.18
N SER A 910 -17.55 -22.84 -1.12
CA SER A 910 -18.18 -21.86 -0.21
C SER A 910 -18.27 -20.44 -0.79
N ARG A 911 -17.84 -20.21 -2.04
CA ARG A 911 -18.04 -18.91 -2.72
C ARG A 911 -19.44 -18.75 -3.29
N ALA A 912 -20.21 -19.84 -3.44
CA ALA A 912 -21.55 -19.82 -4.00
C ALA A 912 -22.59 -19.27 -3.01
N ARG A 913 -23.42 -18.34 -3.48
CA ARG A 913 -24.59 -17.82 -2.76
C ARG A 913 -25.89 -18.54 -3.16
N SER A 914 -26.02 -18.88 -4.44
CA SER A 914 -27.26 -19.43 -4.95
C SER A 914 -27.07 -20.70 -5.79
N ARG A 915 -26.04 -20.75 -6.66
CA ARG A 915 -25.86 -21.85 -7.60
C ARG A 915 -24.42 -22.32 -7.64
N LEU A 916 -24.24 -23.64 -7.71
CA LEU A 916 -22.92 -24.25 -7.71
C LEU A 916 -22.83 -25.31 -8.81
N TYR A 917 -21.87 -25.14 -9.68
CA TYR A 917 -21.58 -26.02 -10.82
C TYR A 917 -20.15 -26.52 -10.72
N ILE A 918 -19.93 -27.77 -11.12
CA ILE A 918 -18.60 -28.37 -11.16
C ILE A 918 -18.37 -28.92 -12.54
N SER A 919 -17.31 -28.45 -13.21
CA SER A 919 -17.01 -28.88 -14.55
C SER A 919 -15.77 -29.77 -14.59
N GLN A 920 -15.77 -30.69 -15.56
CA GLN A 920 -14.63 -31.56 -15.86
C GLN A 920 -14.63 -32.04 -17.30
N CYS A 921 -13.43 -32.31 -17.84
CA CYS A 921 -13.26 -33.07 -19.06
C CYS A 921 -13.13 -34.57 -18.78
N ILE A 922 -13.41 -35.38 -19.80
CA ILE A 922 -13.27 -36.85 -19.73
C ILE A 922 -11.88 -37.28 -20.21
N ARG A 923 -11.30 -36.55 -21.16
CA ARG A 923 -10.00 -36.85 -21.78
C ARG A 923 -9.08 -35.67 -21.82
N ARG A 924 -7.79 -35.96 -21.71
CA ARG A 924 -6.70 -34.99 -21.92
C ARG A 924 -5.68 -35.57 -22.88
N TYR A 925 -4.92 -34.69 -23.52
CA TYR A 925 -3.81 -35.06 -24.39
C TYR A 925 -2.48 -34.77 -23.66
N ASP A 926 -1.56 -35.73 -23.70
CA ASP A 926 -0.21 -35.53 -23.19
C ASP A 926 0.65 -34.70 -24.17
N TYR A 927 1.91 -34.43 -23.78
CA TYR A 927 2.85 -33.68 -24.64
C TYR A 927 3.18 -34.37 -25.97
N ARG A 928 2.82 -35.67 -26.13
CA ARG A 928 2.95 -36.45 -27.37
C ARG A 928 1.64 -36.51 -28.15
N ASN A 929 0.67 -35.72 -27.77
CA ASN A 929 -0.67 -35.70 -28.33
C ASN A 929 -1.42 -37.06 -28.23
N MET A 930 -1.12 -37.86 -27.21
CA MET A 930 -1.81 -39.12 -26.93
C MET A 930 -2.94 -38.89 -25.94
N PRO A 931 -4.17 -39.32 -26.23
CA PRO A 931 -5.30 -39.16 -25.32
C PRO A 931 -5.17 -40.11 -24.14
N HIS A 932 -5.51 -39.59 -22.96
CA HIS A 932 -5.68 -40.38 -21.75
C HIS A 932 -6.95 -39.95 -21.02
N ASP A 933 -7.65 -40.92 -20.45
CA ASP A 933 -8.85 -40.65 -19.69
C ASP A 933 -8.47 -40.02 -18.35
N VAL A 934 -9.24 -39.03 -17.91
CA VAL A 934 -9.13 -38.38 -16.61
C VAL A 934 -10.37 -38.69 -15.79
N PHE A 935 -10.20 -38.71 -14.47
CA PHE A 935 -11.28 -39.05 -13.55
C PHE A 935 -11.72 -37.81 -12.75
N THR A 936 -12.97 -37.84 -12.33
CA THR A 936 -13.50 -36.83 -11.40
C THR A 936 -12.61 -36.75 -10.16
N THR A 937 -12.44 -35.53 -9.67
CA THR A 937 -11.72 -35.31 -8.41
C THR A 937 -12.26 -36.21 -7.27
N PRO A 938 -11.37 -36.86 -6.49
CA PRO A 938 -11.80 -37.66 -5.34
C PRO A 938 -12.57 -36.83 -4.28
N PHE A 939 -12.41 -35.51 -4.26
CA PHE A 939 -13.15 -34.60 -3.39
C PHE A 939 -14.66 -34.59 -3.64
N MET A 940 -15.12 -35.12 -4.78
CA MET A 940 -16.55 -35.30 -5.07
C MET A 940 -17.18 -36.53 -4.41
N ARG A 941 -16.39 -37.46 -3.85
CA ARG A 941 -16.86 -38.76 -3.33
C ARG A 941 -18.11 -38.66 -2.45
N HIS A 942 -18.12 -37.75 -1.50
CA HIS A 942 -19.19 -37.61 -0.51
C HIS A 942 -20.29 -36.63 -0.90
N ILE A 943 -19.99 -35.68 -1.82
CA ILE A 943 -20.90 -34.60 -2.21
C ILE A 943 -21.55 -34.79 -3.58
N ALA A 944 -21.09 -35.71 -4.43
CA ALA A 944 -21.66 -35.96 -5.78
C ALA A 944 -23.19 -36.24 -5.77
N LYS A 945 -23.68 -36.84 -4.69
CA LYS A 945 -25.10 -37.15 -4.50
C LYS A 945 -26.03 -35.94 -4.51
N TYR A 946 -25.53 -34.74 -4.28
CA TYR A 946 -26.31 -33.50 -4.25
C TYR A 946 -26.45 -32.88 -5.66
N PHE A 947 -25.63 -33.29 -6.61
CA PHE A 947 -25.60 -32.74 -7.96
C PHE A 947 -26.41 -33.60 -8.93
N GLN A 948 -27.12 -32.92 -9.83
CA GLN A 948 -27.77 -33.58 -10.97
C GLN A 948 -26.69 -33.95 -12.00
N SER A 949 -26.66 -35.20 -12.43
CA SER A 949 -25.85 -35.65 -13.54
C SER A 949 -26.58 -35.37 -14.86
N ASN A 950 -25.86 -34.70 -15.79
CA ASN A 950 -26.26 -34.35 -17.17
C ASN A 950 -27.10 -33.07 -17.34
N ILE A 951 -26.40 -31.94 -17.41
CA ILE A 951 -26.73 -30.94 -18.42
C ILE A 951 -25.69 -31.11 -19.52
N SER A 952 -25.94 -31.93 -20.51
CA SER A 952 -25.14 -31.96 -21.75
C SER A 952 -25.23 -30.55 -22.36
N SER A 953 -24.13 -30.03 -22.85
CA SER A 953 -24.05 -28.74 -23.55
C SER A 953 -24.89 -28.71 -24.85
N THR A 954 -25.37 -29.85 -25.27
CA THR A 954 -26.19 -30.07 -26.49
C THR A 954 -27.55 -30.59 -26.07
N GLY A 955 -28.47 -29.74 -25.67
CA GLY A 955 -29.72 -30.29 -25.43
C GLY A 955 -30.87 -29.33 -25.28
N GLN A 956 -31.85 -29.63 -25.89
CA GLN A 956 -33.20 -29.15 -25.92
C GLN A 956 -33.83 -28.90 -24.56
#